data_47bfbdff7006b5dfab27d838bc2ec31f
#
_entry.id   47bfbdff7006b5dfab27d838bc2ec31f
#
_cell.length_a   1.000
_cell.length_b   1.000
_cell.length_c   1.000
_cell.angle_alpha   90.00
_cell.angle_beta   90.00
_cell.angle_gamma   90.00
#
_symmetry.space_group_name_H-M   'P 1'
#
loop_
_entity.id
_entity.type
_entity.pdbx_description
1 polymer ?
#
loop_
_entity_poly.entity_id
_entity_poly.type
_entity_poly.pdbx_seq_one_letter_code
_entity_poly.pdbx_strand_id
1 'polypeptide(L)'
;MLLSAVVSVGVFAAERFDYKLYDPALDSQKHPEEIAADSVYGQRVILNAPFNGAGFCLPTWNRTDSQSTIGVFEWKGDFDSTVKAGAKHELRLETMRDCATNWLRFDEPLPAGEYLFAIYDTVNKVGIWRYPMTKSKGFVYMDGAESQFDLEITVAFTERTDDPVTACESIMQVDGTKTTPPEYVIPDDDVLNTRNAHPGTWVATDGLGRELPTYEQTGGVREGKYVGLFYWSWHNDLAGSPPLNVTEFMEKYPEAKNDYKFREWPTTGTAYFWNEPIYGYYRTVDRWVLRRHAELLANAGVDVIFFDNTNGTFTWRSSYRAIFDVFEQARKDGVMTPKISFLLPFDGSSSNTRVQLESIYMDIYRQDKYQDLWFYWNGKPLLMAGSSCLKSTDLDKEIRKFFTFRPGQPSYNTGDGSTKQWGWLARYPQARYYATAADAKNGEVEEMTVGVAQNSSPDVICTAMNGENIFGRSYTNKDGFAHYEEKDHSLYGYNFAEQWEYALEVDPKFIFVTGWNEWTAGRQETWGGVENAFADEFTDEYSRDIEPTKGRLKDHYYYQFVSYVRKFKGTEPLPAATDEKSIDINGAVSQWDDVGPYYVAYTGNTGDRNARGYGDLQYTDESGNNDIKGAKLCRDAENLYIMIECEGDISPYTDPFWMNVYLDTKQEGLDGWESFDYVLQDATADKITLYRFTGSGYDSEKITQCDYTVSGSVMQIKVSRADVGLDKADLTVNFKITDGVVLEGDIMNFYTSGDVAPAGRFKYSYTATGTAPAPVTDTDTDSAGESQTDAQTVTDAVTGDSGEKTEKKNNTAALIAIAAGVIIAAAAVAAVVIKKKKH
;
A
#
# COMPACT_ATOMS: atom_id res chain seq x y z
N MET A 1 -67.10 -67.97 16.97
CA MET A 1 -67.08 -66.69 16.24
C MET A 1 -66.25 -65.74 17.02
N LEU A 2 -64.93 -65.58 16.66
CA LEU A 2 -64.07 -64.59 17.21
C LEU A 2 -63.89 -63.56 16.12
N LEU A 3 -64.34 -62.28 16.36
CA LEU A 3 -64.09 -61.11 15.54
C LEU A 3 -62.70 -60.63 15.90
N SER A 4 -61.80 -60.71 14.87
CA SER A 4 -60.51 -60.04 14.93
C SER A 4 -60.70 -58.58 14.50
N ALA A 5 -60.52 -57.61 15.41
CA ALA A 5 -60.41 -56.22 15.09
C ALA A 5 -58.98 -55.92 14.50
N VAL A 6 -58.94 -55.64 13.27
CA VAL A 6 -57.72 -55.07 12.62
C VAL A 6 -57.65 -53.61 12.98
N VAL A 7 -56.72 -53.25 13.86
CA VAL A 7 -56.33 -51.81 14.11
C VAL A 7 -55.40 -51.45 13.02
N SER A 8 -55.85 -50.67 12.02
CA SER A 8 -55.00 -50.04 11.08
C SER A 8 -54.30 -48.88 11.77
N VAL A 9 -53.04 -49.05 12.08
CA VAL A 9 -52.18 -47.96 12.49
C VAL A 9 -51.96 -47.11 11.24
N GLY A 10 -52.64 -45.96 11.14
CA GLY A 10 -52.36 -44.97 10.14
C GLY A 10 -50.97 -44.37 10.41
N VAL A 11 -50.06 -44.69 9.55
CA VAL A 11 -48.77 -43.92 9.49
C VAL A 11 -49.13 -42.51 9.03
N PHE A 12 -49.23 -41.59 9.96
CA PHE A 12 -49.28 -40.18 9.62
C PHE A 12 -47.91 -39.85 8.95
N ALA A 13 -47.92 -39.54 7.68
CA ALA A 13 -46.75 -38.97 7.01
C ALA A 13 -46.39 -37.67 7.77
N ALA A 14 -45.21 -37.64 8.33
CA ALA A 14 -44.71 -36.46 9.03
C ALA A 14 -44.82 -35.26 8.07
N GLU A 15 -45.44 -34.16 8.57
CA GLU A 15 -45.60 -32.95 7.75
C GLU A 15 -44.20 -32.41 7.41
N ARG A 16 -43.86 -32.44 6.13
CA ARG A 16 -42.64 -31.85 5.60
C ARG A 16 -42.64 -30.37 5.84
N PHE A 17 -41.51 -29.82 6.31
CA PHE A 17 -41.32 -28.41 6.58
C PHE A 17 -40.06 -27.88 5.86
N ASP A 18 -40.25 -27.00 4.87
CA ASP A 18 -39.19 -26.38 4.16
C ASP A 18 -38.82 -25.03 4.83
N TYR A 19 -37.58 -24.90 5.29
CA TYR A 19 -37.05 -23.68 5.92
C TYR A 19 -36.02 -23.02 5.04
N LYS A 20 -36.22 -21.70 4.74
CA LYS A 20 -35.29 -20.88 3.99
C LYS A 20 -34.21 -20.35 4.92
N LEU A 21 -32.96 -20.61 4.62
CA LEU A 21 -31.80 -20.06 5.35
C LEU A 21 -31.58 -18.56 5.10
N TYR A 22 -32.35 -17.94 4.26
CA TYR A 22 -32.34 -16.52 3.86
C TYR A 22 -33.70 -15.88 4.05
N ASP A 23 -33.74 -14.52 4.10
CA ASP A 23 -35.00 -13.78 4.18
C ASP A 23 -35.47 -13.28 2.81
N PRO A 24 -36.53 -13.88 2.20
CA PRO A 24 -37.06 -13.40 0.92
C PRO A 24 -37.57 -11.94 0.94
N ALA A 25 -37.81 -11.36 2.12
CA ALA A 25 -38.19 -9.94 2.24
C ALA A 25 -37.00 -9.01 1.85
N LEU A 26 -35.79 -9.54 1.83
CA LEU A 26 -34.57 -8.83 1.44
C LEU A 26 -34.14 -9.07 -0.01
N ASP A 27 -35.06 -9.50 -0.88
CA ASP A 27 -34.78 -9.86 -2.27
C ASP A 27 -34.18 -8.70 -3.09
N SER A 28 -34.48 -7.45 -2.72
CA SER A 28 -33.89 -6.26 -3.33
C SER A 28 -32.44 -5.98 -2.90
N GLN A 29 -31.94 -6.72 -1.90
CA GLN A 29 -30.59 -6.58 -1.37
C GLN A 29 -29.70 -7.81 -1.66
N LYS A 30 -30.22 -8.78 -2.42
CA LYS A 30 -29.44 -9.95 -2.78
C LYS A 30 -28.46 -9.65 -3.91
N HIS A 31 -27.33 -10.31 -3.86
CA HIS A 31 -26.30 -10.25 -4.90
C HIS A 31 -25.90 -11.65 -5.34
N PRO A 32 -25.68 -11.89 -6.64
CA PRO A 32 -25.15 -13.18 -7.10
C PRO A 32 -23.63 -13.24 -6.83
N GLU A 33 -23.17 -14.28 -6.19
CA GLU A 33 -21.75 -14.59 -6.03
C GLU A 33 -21.36 -15.67 -7.02
N GLU A 34 -20.36 -15.41 -7.87
CA GLU A 34 -19.81 -16.39 -8.79
C GLU A 34 -18.81 -17.31 -8.06
N ILE A 35 -18.85 -18.59 -8.37
CA ILE A 35 -18.03 -19.61 -7.72
C ILE A 35 -16.96 -20.06 -8.71
N ALA A 36 -15.69 -19.92 -8.36
CA ALA A 36 -14.58 -20.35 -9.19
C ALA A 36 -14.54 -21.89 -9.33
N ALA A 37 -13.95 -22.37 -10.43
CA ALA A 37 -14.02 -23.80 -10.81
C ALA A 37 -13.41 -24.75 -9.79
N ASP A 38 -12.39 -24.29 -9.08
CA ASP A 38 -11.62 -25.03 -8.05
C ASP A 38 -11.98 -24.64 -6.61
N SER A 39 -13.00 -23.78 -6.45
CA SER A 39 -13.44 -23.30 -5.14
C SER A 39 -14.52 -24.16 -4.53
N VAL A 40 -14.54 -24.23 -3.19
CA VAL A 40 -15.64 -24.76 -2.40
C VAL A 40 -16.31 -23.60 -1.67
N TYR A 41 -17.58 -23.37 -1.98
CA TYR A 41 -18.38 -22.28 -1.42
C TYR A 41 -19.58 -22.84 -0.66
N GLY A 42 -19.74 -22.54 0.61
CA GLY A 42 -20.81 -23.17 1.40
C GLY A 42 -21.25 -22.41 2.62
N GLN A 43 -22.46 -22.74 3.11
CA GLN A 43 -23.04 -22.21 4.34
C GLN A 43 -23.02 -23.24 5.45
N ARG A 44 -22.37 -22.92 6.55
CA ARG A 44 -22.39 -23.67 7.80
C ARG A 44 -23.61 -23.27 8.62
N VAL A 45 -24.35 -24.25 9.11
CA VAL A 45 -25.54 -24.05 9.97
C VAL A 45 -25.66 -25.17 11.03
N ILE A 46 -26.24 -24.83 12.16
CA ILE A 46 -26.67 -25.81 13.18
C ILE A 46 -28.18 -26.02 13.05
N LEU A 47 -28.58 -27.22 12.66
CA LEU A 47 -29.97 -27.59 12.47
C LEU A 47 -30.51 -28.31 13.72
N ASN A 48 -31.69 -27.93 14.16
CA ASN A 48 -32.32 -28.44 15.41
C ASN A 48 -33.26 -29.63 15.21
N ALA A 49 -33.47 -30.08 13.98
CA ALA A 49 -34.34 -31.20 13.65
C ALA A 49 -33.74 -32.01 12.47
N PRO A 50 -34.15 -33.31 12.33
CA PRO A 50 -33.74 -34.12 11.20
C PRO A 50 -34.24 -33.57 9.87
N PHE A 51 -33.43 -33.71 8.80
CA PHE A 51 -33.73 -33.22 7.46
C PHE A 51 -33.31 -34.21 6.38
N ASN A 52 -33.95 -34.14 5.20
CA ASN A 52 -33.70 -35.08 4.10
C ASN A 52 -33.55 -34.38 2.75
N GLY A 53 -33.14 -33.14 2.76
CA GLY A 53 -32.79 -32.41 1.52
C GLY A 53 -32.41 -30.99 1.70
N ALA A 54 -31.71 -30.49 0.69
CA ALA A 54 -31.34 -29.09 0.54
C ALA A 54 -31.56 -28.61 -0.89
N GLY A 55 -32.15 -27.44 -1.06
CA GLY A 55 -32.39 -26.81 -2.36
C GLY A 55 -31.50 -25.56 -2.52
N PHE A 56 -30.77 -25.47 -3.61
CA PHE A 56 -29.82 -24.40 -3.91
C PHE A 56 -30.31 -23.61 -5.13
N CYS A 57 -30.49 -22.29 -5.03
CA CYS A 57 -30.85 -21.42 -6.13
C CYS A 57 -29.58 -20.88 -6.80
N LEU A 58 -29.26 -21.40 -7.97
CA LEU A 58 -27.99 -21.18 -8.64
C LEU A 58 -28.16 -20.32 -9.92
N PRO A 59 -27.74 -19.05 -9.93
CA PRO A 59 -27.64 -18.25 -11.16
C PRO A 59 -26.53 -18.78 -12.07
N THR A 60 -26.83 -18.87 -13.38
CA THR A 60 -25.91 -19.25 -14.45
C THR A 60 -25.78 -18.17 -15.50
N TRP A 61 -26.34 -17.00 -15.26
CA TRP A 61 -26.38 -15.86 -16.20
C TRP A 61 -26.88 -16.27 -17.61
N ASN A 62 -27.98 -17.06 -17.62
CA ASN A 62 -28.61 -17.61 -18.83
C ASN A 62 -27.74 -18.60 -19.62
N ARG A 63 -26.66 -19.13 -19.05
CA ARG A 63 -25.88 -20.22 -19.68
C ARG A 63 -26.62 -21.55 -19.54
N THR A 64 -26.45 -22.41 -20.56
CA THR A 64 -27.04 -23.76 -20.60
C THR A 64 -26.02 -24.88 -20.47
N ASP A 65 -24.73 -24.52 -20.41
CA ASP A 65 -23.59 -25.43 -20.31
C ASP A 65 -22.88 -25.35 -18.93
N SER A 66 -23.48 -24.66 -17.97
CA SER A 66 -23.01 -24.59 -16.59
C SER A 66 -23.23 -25.92 -15.87
N GLN A 67 -22.23 -26.33 -15.10
CA GLN A 67 -22.26 -27.55 -14.26
C GLN A 67 -21.73 -27.26 -12.86
N SER A 68 -22.18 -28.02 -11.87
CA SER A 68 -21.69 -27.90 -10.51
C SER A 68 -22.01 -29.16 -9.70
N THR A 69 -21.32 -29.34 -8.57
CA THR A 69 -21.70 -30.30 -7.54
C THR A 69 -22.26 -29.54 -6.34
N ILE A 70 -23.42 -29.99 -5.84
CA ILE A 70 -23.97 -29.53 -4.55
C ILE A 70 -23.88 -30.65 -3.52
N GLY A 71 -23.48 -30.29 -2.28
CA GLY A 71 -23.24 -31.30 -1.23
C GLY A 71 -23.62 -30.83 0.16
N VAL A 72 -23.85 -31.84 1.03
CA VAL A 72 -24.06 -31.67 2.48
C VAL A 72 -22.96 -32.40 3.21
N PHE A 73 -22.17 -31.66 3.99
CA PHE A 73 -21.05 -32.17 4.78
C PHE A 73 -21.39 -32.09 6.27
N GLU A 74 -21.07 -33.12 7.03
CA GLU A 74 -21.12 -33.05 8.49
C GLU A 74 -19.92 -32.25 9.01
N TRP A 75 -20.19 -31.20 9.79
CA TRP A 75 -19.14 -30.31 10.29
C TRP A 75 -18.12 -31.03 11.19
N LYS A 76 -16.83 -30.79 11.00
CA LYS A 76 -15.71 -31.46 11.69
C LYS A 76 -14.84 -30.48 12.52
N GLY A 77 -15.41 -29.34 12.93
CA GLY A 77 -14.73 -28.34 13.76
C GLY A 77 -14.10 -27.18 12.95
N ASP A 78 -13.61 -27.45 11.74
CA ASP A 78 -13.10 -26.46 10.81
C ASP A 78 -13.48 -26.79 9.37
N PHE A 79 -13.30 -25.83 8.47
CA PHE A 79 -13.66 -25.95 7.05
C PHE A 79 -12.84 -27.02 6.33
N ASP A 80 -11.52 -27.00 6.48
CA ASP A 80 -10.62 -27.89 5.74
C ASP A 80 -10.83 -29.35 6.15
N SER A 81 -10.95 -29.60 7.45
CA SER A 81 -11.29 -30.95 7.98
C SER A 81 -12.64 -31.41 7.50
N THR A 82 -13.62 -30.51 7.39
CA THR A 82 -14.98 -30.80 6.91
C THR A 82 -14.98 -31.20 5.43
N VAL A 83 -14.33 -30.39 4.57
CA VAL A 83 -14.24 -30.68 3.14
C VAL A 83 -13.44 -31.96 2.89
N LYS A 84 -12.32 -32.15 3.59
CA LYS A 84 -11.48 -33.35 3.50
C LYS A 84 -12.20 -34.64 3.93
N ALA A 85 -13.14 -34.54 4.86
CA ALA A 85 -13.93 -35.70 5.30
C ALA A 85 -14.93 -36.18 4.23
N GLY A 86 -15.22 -35.36 3.22
CA GLY A 86 -16.14 -35.64 2.14
C GLY A 86 -17.62 -35.39 2.49
N ALA A 87 -18.43 -35.22 1.44
CA ALA A 87 -19.85 -35.00 1.57
C ALA A 87 -20.59 -36.27 2.09
N LYS A 88 -21.59 -36.05 2.95
CA LYS A 88 -22.53 -37.14 3.33
C LYS A 88 -23.48 -37.46 2.20
N HIS A 89 -23.92 -36.46 1.48
CA HIS A 89 -24.71 -36.55 0.26
C HIS A 89 -24.25 -35.46 -0.72
N GLU A 90 -24.19 -35.82 -1.97
CA GLU A 90 -23.84 -34.90 -3.07
C GLU A 90 -24.64 -35.20 -4.33
N LEU A 91 -24.76 -34.19 -5.18
CA LEU A 91 -25.42 -34.31 -6.47
C LEU A 91 -24.64 -33.51 -7.53
N ARG A 92 -24.16 -34.21 -8.56
CA ARG A 92 -23.61 -33.55 -9.74
C ARG A 92 -24.72 -33.01 -10.63
N LEU A 93 -24.67 -31.73 -10.95
CA LEU A 93 -25.62 -31.05 -11.83
C LEU A 93 -24.97 -30.90 -13.22
N GLU A 94 -25.33 -31.80 -14.15
CA GLU A 94 -24.78 -31.78 -15.53
C GLU A 94 -25.45 -30.73 -16.42
N THR A 95 -26.64 -30.29 -16.07
CA THR A 95 -27.39 -29.24 -16.76
C THR A 95 -28.13 -28.40 -15.73
N MET A 96 -28.02 -27.08 -15.86
CA MET A 96 -28.65 -26.17 -14.95
C MET A 96 -29.53 -25.16 -15.68
N ARG A 97 -30.60 -24.71 -15.03
CA ARG A 97 -31.40 -23.57 -15.47
C ARG A 97 -31.07 -22.37 -14.61
N ASP A 98 -30.90 -21.26 -15.24
CA ASP A 98 -30.61 -19.99 -14.57
C ASP A 98 -31.59 -19.68 -13.43
N CYS A 99 -31.09 -19.43 -12.25
CA CYS A 99 -31.84 -19.13 -11.03
C CYS A 99 -32.89 -20.18 -10.64
N ALA A 100 -32.73 -21.43 -11.10
CA ALA A 100 -33.60 -22.52 -10.65
C ALA A 100 -33.09 -23.11 -9.33
N THR A 101 -34.03 -23.53 -8.47
CA THR A 101 -33.70 -24.26 -7.25
C THR A 101 -33.38 -25.71 -7.58
N ASN A 102 -32.14 -26.11 -7.37
CA ASN A 102 -31.65 -27.47 -7.57
C ASN A 102 -31.70 -28.21 -6.23
N TRP A 103 -32.42 -29.33 -6.18
CA TRP A 103 -32.66 -30.07 -4.94
C TRP A 103 -31.76 -31.30 -4.83
N LEU A 104 -30.92 -31.32 -3.79
CA LEU A 104 -30.31 -32.53 -3.29
C LEU A 104 -31.27 -33.20 -2.31
N ARG A 105 -31.78 -34.42 -2.65
CA ARG A 105 -32.69 -35.19 -1.83
C ARG A 105 -32.08 -36.53 -1.48
N PHE A 106 -32.31 -37.00 -0.26
CA PHE A 106 -31.84 -38.31 0.22
C PHE A 106 -32.95 -39.03 1.00
N ASP A 107 -32.96 -40.37 0.92
CA ASP A 107 -34.04 -41.21 1.48
C ASP A 107 -33.92 -41.31 3.01
N GLU A 108 -32.71 -41.46 3.54
CA GLU A 108 -32.47 -41.53 4.98
C GLU A 108 -32.17 -40.12 5.52
N PRO A 109 -33.02 -39.61 6.45
CA PRO A 109 -32.77 -38.27 7.02
C PRO A 109 -31.46 -38.20 7.80
N LEU A 110 -30.73 -37.09 7.64
CA LEU A 110 -29.63 -36.74 8.53
C LEU A 110 -30.21 -36.22 9.87
N PRO A 111 -29.58 -36.53 11.01
CA PRO A 111 -30.05 -36.05 12.31
C PRO A 111 -29.88 -34.54 12.47
N ALA A 112 -30.49 -33.98 13.54
CA ALA A 112 -30.14 -32.67 14.03
C ALA A 112 -28.63 -32.59 14.29
N GLY A 113 -27.97 -31.47 13.90
CA GLY A 113 -26.54 -31.36 14.02
C GLY A 113 -25.98 -30.16 13.21
N GLU A 114 -24.69 -30.11 13.10
CA GLU A 114 -23.96 -29.04 12.43
C GLU A 114 -23.48 -29.50 11.05
N TYR A 115 -23.79 -28.71 10.02
CA TYR A 115 -23.56 -29.06 8.63
C TYR A 115 -23.04 -27.89 7.82
N LEU A 116 -22.24 -28.22 6.77
CA LEU A 116 -21.87 -27.31 5.69
C LEU A 116 -22.64 -27.70 4.43
N PHE A 117 -23.46 -26.80 3.91
CA PHE A 117 -24.11 -26.92 2.61
C PHE A 117 -23.23 -26.23 1.56
N ALA A 118 -22.61 -26.98 0.66
CA ALA A 118 -21.59 -26.48 -0.23
C ALA A 118 -21.88 -26.68 -1.72
N ILE A 119 -21.27 -25.83 -2.53
CA ILE A 119 -21.24 -25.86 -4.00
C ILE A 119 -19.76 -25.88 -4.39
N TYR A 120 -19.40 -26.80 -5.29
CA TYR A 120 -18.01 -27.03 -5.72
C TYR A 120 -17.96 -27.70 -7.10
N ASP A 121 -16.76 -27.94 -7.63
CA ASP A 121 -16.51 -28.51 -8.96
C ASP A 121 -17.34 -27.82 -10.03
N THR A 122 -17.32 -26.50 -10.06
CA THR A 122 -18.08 -25.72 -11.04
C THR A 122 -17.39 -25.74 -12.40
N VAL A 123 -18.21 -25.86 -13.45
CA VAL A 123 -17.76 -25.74 -14.83
C VAL A 123 -18.55 -24.63 -15.51
N ASN A 124 -17.87 -23.74 -16.20
CA ASN A 124 -18.43 -22.52 -16.74
C ASN A 124 -18.97 -21.63 -15.62
N LYS A 125 -19.85 -20.70 -15.93
CA LYS A 125 -20.31 -19.68 -14.98
C LYS A 125 -21.43 -20.20 -14.09
N VAL A 126 -21.15 -20.39 -12.80
CA VAL A 126 -22.12 -20.82 -11.76
C VAL A 126 -21.97 -19.90 -10.58
N GLY A 127 -23.07 -19.53 -9.94
CA GLY A 127 -23.06 -18.75 -8.71
C GLY A 127 -24.16 -19.16 -7.73
N ILE A 128 -24.23 -18.44 -6.61
CA ILE A 128 -25.31 -18.52 -5.64
C ILE A 128 -25.71 -17.12 -5.20
N TRP A 129 -27.00 -16.94 -4.91
CA TRP A 129 -27.49 -15.69 -4.34
C TRP A 129 -27.14 -15.59 -2.87
N ARG A 130 -26.56 -14.47 -2.45
CA ARG A 130 -26.30 -14.15 -1.06
C ARG A 130 -27.17 -12.97 -0.61
N TYR A 131 -27.58 -13.04 0.64
CA TYR A 131 -28.43 -12.06 1.34
C TYR A 131 -27.72 -11.55 2.57
N PRO A 132 -28.11 -10.38 3.12
CA PRO A 132 -27.73 -10.00 4.46
C PRO A 132 -28.11 -11.10 5.46
N MET A 133 -27.21 -11.44 6.39
CA MET A 133 -27.42 -12.52 7.36
C MET A 133 -28.54 -12.17 8.35
N THR A 134 -29.62 -12.96 8.32
CA THR A 134 -30.79 -12.77 9.19
C THR A 134 -31.44 -14.09 9.64
N LYS A 135 -31.36 -15.16 8.85
CA LYS A 135 -32.12 -16.39 9.03
C LYS A 135 -31.28 -17.61 9.32
N SER A 136 -30.12 -17.77 8.69
CA SER A 136 -29.29 -18.96 8.89
C SER A 136 -28.67 -18.99 10.26
N LYS A 137 -28.38 -17.85 10.86
CA LYS A 137 -27.60 -17.69 12.10
C LYS A 137 -26.24 -18.40 12.03
N GLY A 138 -25.72 -18.61 10.81
CA GLY A 138 -24.52 -19.37 10.51
C GLY A 138 -23.51 -18.53 9.72
N PHE A 139 -22.48 -19.19 9.19
CA PHE A 139 -21.41 -18.52 8.44
C PHE A 139 -21.28 -19.10 7.04
N VAL A 140 -20.91 -18.26 6.09
CA VAL A 140 -20.53 -18.67 4.74
C VAL A 140 -19.03 -18.82 4.66
N TYR A 141 -18.57 -19.87 4.01
CA TYR A 141 -17.16 -20.13 3.72
C TYR A 141 -16.91 -20.09 2.23
N MET A 142 -15.87 -19.38 1.84
CA MET A 142 -15.30 -19.39 0.50
C MET A 142 -13.83 -19.80 0.65
N ASP A 143 -13.51 -21.02 0.25
CA ASP A 143 -12.17 -21.61 0.37
C ASP A 143 -11.55 -21.43 1.77
N GLY A 144 -12.37 -21.68 2.81
CA GLY A 144 -11.98 -21.52 4.20
C GLY A 144 -12.14 -20.12 4.80
N ALA A 145 -12.29 -19.07 3.99
CA ALA A 145 -12.57 -17.73 4.48
C ALA A 145 -14.01 -17.57 4.96
N GLU A 146 -14.19 -17.26 6.26
CA GLU A 146 -15.50 -17.11 6.91
C GLU A 146 -16.10 -15.72 6.64
N SER A 147 -17.37 -15.64 6.28
CA SER A 147 -18.12 -14.40 6.12
C SER A 147 -19.57 -14.52 6.64
N GLN A 148 -20.21 -13.35 6.87
CA GLN A 148 -21.55 -13.27 7.47
C GLN A 148 -22.62 -12.94 6.42
N PHE A 149 -23.08 -13.97 5.71
CA PHE A 149 -24.18 -13.87 4.75
C PHE A 149 -25.15 -15.05 4.94
N ASP A 150 -26.35 -14.92 4.39
CA ASP A 150 -27.28 -16.01 4.15
C ASP A 150 -27.22 -16.38 2.66
N LEU A 151 -27.04 -17.66 2.33
CA LEU A 151 -27.12 -18.14 0.95
C LEU A 151 -28.57 -18.54 0.60
N GLU A 152 -28.97 -18.41 -0.67
CA GLU A 152 -30.29 -18.84 -1.15
C GLU A 152 -30.40 -20.37 -1.14
N ILE A 153 -30.40 -20.92 0.07
CA ILE A 153 -30.53 -22.35 0.38
C ILE A 153 -31.80 -22.59 1.17
N THR A 154 -32.53 -23.67 0.84
CA THR A 154 -33.73 -24.12 1.55
C THR A 154 -33.50 -25.52 2.10
N VAL A 155 -33.70 -25.74 3.39
CA VAL A 155 -33.54 -27.06 4.05
C VAL A 155 -34.91 -27.70 4.19
N ALA A 156 -35.02 -28.98 3.79
CA ALA A 156 -36.25 -29.76 3.94
C ALA A 156 -36.20 -30.64 5.20
N PHE A 157 -36.84 -30.18 6.23
CA PHE A 157 -36.98 -30.93 7.48
C PHE A 157 -38.02 -32.03 7.37
N THR A 158 -37.81 -33.16 8.07
CA THR A 158 -38.74 -34.29 8.15
C THR A 158 -39.81 -34.14 9.20
N GLU A 159 -39.62 -33.17 10.12
CA GLU A 159 -40.58 -32.82 11.16
C GLU A 159 -40.59 -31.30 11.35
N ARG A 160 -41.71 -30.74 11.83
CA ARG A 160 -41.86 -29.34 12.11
C ARG A 160 -41.18 -28.95 13.42
N THR A 161 -40.41 -27.88 13.41
CA THR A 161 -39.80 -27.26 14.59
C THR A 161 -40.06 -25.77 14.60
N ASP A 162 -40.27 -25.18 15.79
CA ASP A 162 -40.49 -23.73 15.95
C ASP A 162 -39.17 -22.93 15.92
N ASP A 163 -38.04 -23.59 16.25
CA ASP A 163 -36.67 -23.01 16.14
C ASP A 163 -35.77 -23.92 15.29
N PRO A 164 -35.80 -23.78 13.95
CA PRO A 164 -35.11 -24.69 13.03
C PRO A 164 -33.61 -24.62 13.07
N VAL A 165 -33.03 -23.46 13.46
CA VAL A 165 -31.59 -23.20 13.44
C VAL A 165 -31.11 -22.56 14.73
N THR A 166 -30.01 -23.06 15.25
CA THR A 166 -29.25 -22.41 16.35
C THR A 166 -28.13 -21.57 15.77
N ALA A 167 -27.76 -20.46 16.45
CA ALA A 167 -26.66 -19.63 16.05
C ALA A 167 -25.35 -20.44 16.13
N CYS A 168 -24.61 -20.45 14.99
CA CYS A 168 -23.24 -20.93 14.99
C CYS A 168 -22.33 -19.96 15.75
N GLU A 169 -21.41 -20.51 16.53
CA GLU A 169 -20.26 -19.73 16.95
C GLU A 169 -19.27 -19.64 15.77
N SER A 170 -18.63 -18.50 15.58
CA SER A 170 -17.57 -18.37 14.59
C SER A 170 -16.48 -19.41 14.90
N ILE A 171 -16.09 -20.22 13.90
CA ILE A 171 -14.99 -21.19 14.04
C ILE A 171 -13.62 -20.53 13.86
N MET A 172 -13.58 -19.31 13.44
CA MET A 172 -12.41 -18.54 13.72
C MET A 172 -12.30 -18.45 15.25
N GLN A 173 -12.05 -19.65 15.82
CA GLN A 173 -11.79 -19.80 17.24
C GLN A 173 -10.74 -18.77 17.59
N VAL A 174 -11.18 -17.90 18.35
CA VAL A 174 -10.54 -17.40 19.51
C VAL A 174 -9.92 -18.60 20.22
N ASP A 175 -8.70 -18.96 19.79
CA ASP A 175 -7.92 -20.03 20.40
C ASP A 175 -7.77 -19.70 21.87
N GLY A 176 -8.53 -20.41 22.72
CA GLY A 176 -8.65 -20.16 24.13
C GLY A 176 -9.18 -18.76 24.45
N THR A 177 -10.47 -18.65 24.76
CA THR A 177 -11.03 -17.41 25.33
C THR A 177 -10.20 -16.98 26.54
N LYS A 178 -9.25 -16.08 26.32
CA LYS A 178 -8.63 -15.37 27.44
C LYS A 178 -9.78 -14.70 28.20
N THR A 179 -10.02 -15.09 29.41
CA THR A 179 -11.12 -14.60 30.25
C THR A 179 -10.84 -13.22 30.82
N THR A 180 -9.60 -12.74 30.66
CA THR A 180 -9.14 -11.42 31.09
C THR A 180 -8.56 -10.66 29.88
N PRO A 181 -8.69 -9.31 29.83
CA PRO A 181 -7.99 -8.50 28.86
C PRO A 181 -6.49 -8.79 28.91
N PRO A 182 -5.78 -8.80 27.80
CA PRO A 182 -4.34 -8.99 27.80
C PRO A 182 -3.66 -7.84 28.55
N GLU A 183 -2.63 -8.17 29.31
CA GLU A 183 -1.62 -7.20 29.70
C GLU A 183 -0.70 -7.03 28.50
N TYR A 184 -0.49 -5.79 28.08
CA TYR A 184 0.43 -5.48 27.00
C TYR A 184 1.54 -4.54 27.47
N VAL A 185 2.73 -4.72 26.90
CA VAL A 185 3.84 -3.80 26.99
C VAL A 185 3.95 -3.10 25.65
N ILE A 186 4.03 -1.77 25.63
CA ILE A 186 4.25 -1.04 24.39
C ILE A 186 5.60 -1.49 23.84
N PRO A 187 5.64 -2.07 22.63
CA PRO A 187 6.89 -2.56 22.05
C PRO A 187 7.88 -1.41 21.84
N ASP A 188 9.15 -1.69 22.08
CA ASP A 188 10.24 -0.82 21.71
C ASP A 188 10.72 -1.23 20.33
N ASP A 189 10.43 -0.41 19.32
CA ASP A 189 10.77 -0.69 17.94
C ASP A 189 12.29 -0.77 17.71
N ASP A 190 13.09 -0.04 18.51
CA ASP A 190 14.55 -0.11 18.40
C ASP A 190 15.09 -1.48 18.84
N VAL A 191 14.41 -2.15 19.76
CA VAL A 191 14.77 -3.52 20.18
C VAL A 191 14.35 -4.55 19.13
N LEU A 192 13.24 -4.32 18.45
CA LEU A 192 12.72 -5.22 17.42
C LEU A 192 13.49 -5.10 16.10
N ASN A 193 14.03 -3.91 15.82
CA ASN A 193 14.68 -3.63 14.56
C ASN A 193 16.19 -3.91 14.61
N THR A 194 16.56 -5.17 14.53
CA THR A 194 17.97 -5.59 14.48
C THR A 194 18.65 -5.34 13.12
N ARG A 195 17.90 -5.00 12.08
CA ARG A 195 18.35 -4.73 10.71
C ARG A 195 17.76 -3.44 10.16
N ASN A 196 18.09 -2.29 10.78
CA ASN A 196 17.59 -1.01 10.31
C ASN A 196 18.21 -0.66 8.94
N ALA A 197 17.37 -0.51 7.93
CA ALA A 197 17.77 -0.10 6.58
C ALA A 197 18.02 1.41 6.46
N HIS A 198 17.62 2.20 7.47
CA HIS A 198 17.78 3.66 7.50
C HIS A 198 17.27 4.38 6.23
N PRO A 199 16.01 4.17 5.81
CA PRO A 199 15.50 4.76 4.57
C PRO A 199 15.50 6.30 4.58
N GLY A 200 15.59 6.93 5.74
CA GLY A 200 15.82 8.38 5.88
C GLY A 200 17.12 8.87 5.25
N THR A 201 18.12 7.99 5.09
CA THR A 201 19.42 8.32 4.45
C THR A 201 19.43 8.11 2.94
N TRP A 202 18.41 7.46 2.36
CA TRP A 202 18.37 7.19 0.93
C TRP A 202 18.02 8.45 0.14
N VAL A 203 18.58 8.58 -1.05
CA VAL A 203 18.29 9.68 -1.96
C VAL A 203 17.38 9.20 -3.09
N ALA A 204 16.62 10.10 -3.70
CA ALA A 204 15.86 9.83 -4.91
C ALA A 204 15.54 11.11 -5.64
N THR A 205 15.39 11.00 -6.95
CA THR A 205 14.83 12.04 -7.83
C THR A 205 13.58 11.45 -8.48
N ASP A 206 12.46 12.14 -8.39
CA ASP A 206 11.22 11.68 -8.99
C ASP A 206 11.17 11.94 -10.50
N GLY A 207 10.13 11.45 -11.17
CA GLY A 207 9.98 11.63 -12.62
C GLY A 207 9.74 13.07 -13.08
N LEU A 208 9.58 14.03 -12.18
CA LEU A 208 9.51 15.47 -12.45
C LEU A 208 10.85 16.19 -12.15
N GLY A 209 11.90 15.45 -11.78
CA GLY A 209 13.20 16.00 -11.43
C GLY A 209 13.27 16.59 -10.02
N ARG A 210 12.29 16.30 -9.13
CA ARG A 210 12.30 16.77 -7.74
C ARG A 210 13.13 15.83 -6.87
N GLU A 211 14.15 16.37 -6.21
CA GLU A 211 14.97 15.61 -5.27
C GLU A 211 14.33 15.53 -3.89
N LEU A 212 14.52 14.41 -3.20
CA LEU A 212 14.09 14.27 -1.81
C LEU A 212 14.94 15.16 -0.90
N PRO A 213 14.33 15.78 0.14
CA PRO A 213 15.05 16.58 1.11
C PRO A 213 16.11 15.78 1.85
N THR A 214 17.28 16.40 2.05
CA THR A 214 18.40 15.84 2.81
C THR A 214 18.36 16.24 4.29
N TYR A 215 19.24 15.64 5.09
CA TYR A 215 19.42 15.99 6.49
C TYR A 215 19.73 17.50 6.70
N GLU A 216 20.55 18.07 5.83
CA GLU A 216 20.91 19.50 5.91
C GLU A 216 19.71 20.42 5.68
N GLN A 217 18.70 19.96 4.96
CA GLN A 217 17.49 20.72 4.65
C GLN A 217 16.39 20.51 5.69
N THR A 218 16.28 19.31 6.26
CA THR A 218 15.19 18.95 7.18
C THR A 218 15.59 19.02 8.65
N GLY A 219 16.86 18.90 8.96
CA GLY A 219 17.37 18.66 10.30
C GLY A 219 17.17 17.22 10.76
N GLY A 220 17.57 16.92 12.00
CA GLY A 220 17.48 15.60 12.59
C GLY A 220 16.04 15.13 12.84
N VAL A 221 15.92 13.83 13.11
CA VAL A 221 14.63 13.20 13.44
C VAL A 221 13.94 13.92 14.60
N ARG A 222 12.66 14.20 14.42
CA ARG A 222 11.81 14.96 15.35
C ARG A 222 10.93 13.98 16.14
N GLU A 223 11.22 13.81 17.43
CA GLU A 223 10.42 12.98 18.31
C GLU A 223 8.97 13.49 18.43
N GLY A 224 8.02 12.57 18.59
CA GLY A 224 6.61 12.88 18.80
C GLY A 224 5.86 13.41 17.57
N LYS A 225 6.43 13.23 16.39
CA LYS A 225 5.80 13.51 15.08
C LYS A 225 5.43 12.21 14.41
N TYR A 226 4.14 12.06 14.08
CA TYR A 226 3.59 10.83 13.51
C TYR A 226 2.81 11.12 12.23
N VAL A 227 2.90 10.18 11.28
CA VAL A 227 2.14 10.20 10.02
C VAL A 227 1.30 8.93 9.94
N GLY A 228 -0.01 9.12 9.83
CA GLY A 228 -0.96 8.04 9.57
C GLY A 228 -1.54 8.13 8.17
N LEU A 229 -1.97 7.00 7.63
CA LEU A 229 -2.41 6.91 6.25
C LEU A 229 -3.70 6.08 6.15
N PHE A 230 -4.70 6.60 5.44
CA PHE A 230 -5.89 5.85 5.07
C PHE A 230 -5.50 4.69 4.15
N TYR A 231 -6.01 3.49 4.45
CA TYR A 231 -5.70 2.27 3.71
C TYR A 231 -6.99 1.49 3.42
N TRP A 232 -7.27 1.31 2.12
CA TRP A 232 -8.38 0.48 1.68
C TRP A 232 -8.03 -1.00 1.81
N SER A 233 -8.66 -1.69 2.74
CA SER A 233 -8.33 -3.09 3.09
C SER A 233 -9.24 -4.13 2.44
N TRP A 234 -10.12 -3.75 1.51
CA TRP A 234 -11.13 -4.65 1.00
C TRP A 234 -11.30 -4.62 -0.53
N HIS A 235 -10.19 -4.69 -1.25
CA HIS A 235 -10.16 -5.06 -2.66
C HIS A 235 -10.55 -6.53 -2.79
N ASN A 236 -11.86 -6.78 -2.83
CA ASN A 236 -12.42 -8.11 -2.98
C ASN A 236 -13.08 -8.20 -4.34
N ASP A 237 -12.86 -9.32 -5.02
CA ASP A 237 -13.47 -9.58 -6.32
C ASP A 237 -14.98 -9.81 -6.15
N LEU A 238 -15.75 -8.75 -6.27
CA LEU A 238 -17.21 -8.77 -6.32
C LEU A 238 -17.75 -8.68 -7.76
N ALA A 239 -16.87 -8.51 -8.73
CA ALA A 239 -17.19 -8.34 -10.14
C ALA A 239 -16.69 -9.54 -10.95
N GLY A 240 -17.52 -10.09 -11.80
CA GLY A 240 -17.16 -11.22 -12.66
C GLY A 240 -16.31 -10.85 -13.89
N SER A 241 -15.68 -9.68 -13.93
CA SER A 241 -14.84 -9.20 -15.04
C SER A 241 -13.73 -8.28 -14.52
N PRO A 242 -12.63 -8.10 -15.28
CA PRO A 242 -11.64 -7.09 -14.96
C PRO A 242 -12.27 -5.71 -14.76
N PRO A 243 -11.73 -4.88 -13.86
CA PRO A 243 -12.23 -3.53 -13.64
C PRO A 243 -12.14 -2.65 -14.89
N LEU A 244 -13.06 -1.70 -15.02
CA LEU A 244 -12.97 -0.63 -16.00
C LEU A 244 -12.05 0.47 -15.45
N ASN A 245 -11.00 0.84 -16.20
CA ASN A 245 -10.20 2.03 -15.96
C ASN A 245 -11.02 3.27 -16.36
N VAL A 246 -11.45 4.06 -15.37
CA VAL A 246 -12.32 5.21 -15.59
C VAL A 246 -11.55 6.36 -16.25
N THR A 247 -10.26 6.55 -15.95
CA THR A 247 -9.43 7.56 -16.62
C THR A 247 -9.37 7.30 -18.13
N GLU A 248 -9.00 6.09 -18.56
CA GLU A 248 -8.96 5.72 -19.97
C GLU A 248 -10.33 5.80 -20.64
N PHE A 249 -11.37 5.38 -19.91
CA PHE A 249 -12.74 5.47 -20.41
C PHE A 249 -13.16 6.91 -20.64
N MET A 250 -12.85 7.84 -19.73
CA MET A 250 -13.17 9.26 -19.87
C MET A 250 -12.33 9.95 -20.95
N GLU A 251 -11.08 9.54 -21.16
CA GLU A 251 -10.28 10.03 -22.30
C GLU A 251 -10.91 9.66 -23.64
N LYS A 252 -11.48 8.46 -23.70
CA LYS A 252 -12.15 7.96 -24.93
C LYS A 252 -13.57 8.50 -25.12
N TYR A 253 -14.31 8.70 -24.03
CA TYR A 253 -15.71 9.09 -24.05
C TYR A 253 -16.00 10.23 -23.03
N PRO A 254 -15.45 11.44 -23.23
CA PRO A 254 -15.60 12.53 -22.27
C PRO A 254 -17.08 12.96 -22.09
N GLU A 255 -17.93 12.74 -23.09
CA GLU A 255 -19.38 13.00 -23.03
C GLU A 255 -20.13 12.10 -22.04
N ALA A 256 -19.54 10.97 -21.67
CA ALA A 256 -20.16 10.06 -20.69
C ALA A 256 -20.13 10.56 -19.25
N LYS A 257 -19.37 11.63 -18.95
CA LYS A 257 -19.11 12.14 -17.59
C LYS A 257 -20.36 12.25 -16.72
N ASN A 258 -21.44 12.81 -17.28
CA ASN A 258 -22.70 13.08 -16.58
C ASN A 258 -23.89 12.31 -17.18
N ASP A 259 -23.64 11.22 -17.91
CA ASP A 259 -24.67 10.36 -18.48
C ASP A 259 -24.56 8.93 -17.95
N TYR A 260 -25.39 8.64 -16.93
CA TYR A 260 -25.44 7.30 -16.33
C TYR A 260 -25.84 6.21 -17.33
N LYS A 261 -26.61 6.58 -18.35
CA LYS A 261 -27.15 5.67 -19.36
C LYS A 261 -26.34 5.69 -20.67
N PHE A 262 -25.19 6.34 -20.67
CA PHE A 262 -24.33 6.32 -21.84
C PHE A 262 -24.05 4.89 -22.30
N ARG A 263 -24.19 4.66 -23.60
CA ARG A 263 -24.27 3.31 -24.18
C ARG A 263 -23.04 2.42 -23.89
N GLU A 264 -21.87 3.04 -23.81
CA GLU A 264 -20.60 2.31 -23.68
C GLU A 264 -20.25 1.95 -22.22
N TRP A 265 -21.04 2.43 -21.22
CA TRP A 265 -20.87 1.95 -19.85
C TRP A 265 -21.18 0.45 -19.78
N PRO A 266 -20.36 -0.35 -19.05
CA PRO A 266 -20.66 -1.75 -18.76
C PRO A 266 -22.03 -1.91 -18.10
N THR A 267 -22.76 -2.95 -18.48
CA THR A 267 -24.16 -3.08 -18.07
C THR A 267 -24.35 -3.55 -16.63
N THR A 268 -23.54 -4.46 -16.11
CA THR A 268 -23.57 -4.93 -14.71
C THR A 268 -22.34 -5.77 -14.39
N GLY A 269 -21.97 -5.86 -13.11
CA GLY A 269 -20.94 -6.79 -12.63
C GLY A 269 -19.50 -6.37 -12.91
N THR A 270 -19.27 -5.14 -13.33
CA THR A 270 -17.94 -4.59 -13.55
C THR A 270 -17.59 -3.64 -12.42
N ALA A 271 -16.43 -3.81 -11.82
CA ALA A 271 -15.86 -2.83 -10.91
C ALA A 271 -15.31 -1.64 -11.70
N TYR A 272 -15.37 -0.46 -11.12
CA TYR A 272 -14.80 0.75 -11.69
C TYR A 272 -13.59 1.14 -10.85
N PHE A 273 -12.43 1.30 -11.50
CA PHE A 273 -11.21 1.80 -10.87
C PHE A 273 -10.84 3.13 -11.50
N TRP A 274 -10.42 4.10 -10.73
CA TRP A 274 -10.05 5.39 -11.29
C TRP A 274 -8.82 5.29 -12.19
N ASN A 275 -7.87 4.36 -11.92
CA ASN A 275 -6.77 3.95 -12.80
C ASN A 275 -6.31 2.53 -12.44
N GLU A 276 -5.29 1.98 -13.15
CA GLU A 276 -4.69 0.69 -12.83
C GLU A 276 -3.54 0.86 -11.84
N PRO A 277 -3.56 0.14 -10.70
CA PRO A 277 -2.43 0.08 -9.76
C PRO A 277 -1.16 -0.44 -10.44
N ILE A 278 0.01 -0.04 -9.96
CA ILE A 278 1.28 -0.57 -10.50
C ILE A 278 1.34 -2.11 -10.42
N TYR A 279 0.75 -2.68 -9.41
CA TYR A 279 0.68 -4.13 -9.21
C TYR A 279 -0.50 -4.82 -9.91
N GLY A 280 -1.20 -4.10 -10.82
CA GLY A 280 -2.42 -4.58 -11.48
C GLY A 280 -3.65 -4.51 -10.56
N TYR A 281 -4.78 -4.99 -11.04
CA TYR A 281 -6.04 -5.04 -10.28
C TYR A 281 -6.02 -6.17 -9.25
N TYR A 282 -5.17 -6.02 -8.22
CA TYR A 282 -4.92 -7.01 -7.18
C TYR A 282 -6.08 -7.11 -6.19
N ARG A 283 -6.11 -8.23 -5.47
CA ARG A 283 -6.98 -8.41 -4.30
C ARG A 283 -6.18 -8.22 -3.02
N THR A 284 -6.83 -7.74 -1.96
CA THR A 284 -6.14 -7.48 -0.67
C THR A 284 -5.49 -8.74 -0.06
N VAL A 285 -5.84 -9.93 -0.51
CA VAL A 285 -5.21 -11.18 -0.05
C VAL A 285 -3.96 -11.58 -0.84
N ASP A 286 -3.56 -10.81 -1.84
CA ASP A 286 -2.32 -11.00 -2.59
C ASP A 286 -1.11 -10.65 -1.71
N ARG A 287 -0.51 -11.66 -1.09
CA ARG A 287 0.58 -11.50 -0.11
C ARG A 287 1.83 -10.87 -0.71
N TRP A 288 2.09 -11.08 -2.00
CA TRP A 288 3.19 -10.46 -2.72
C TRP A 288 3.03 -8.92 -2.77
N VAL A 289 1.82 -8.44 -3.11
CA VAL A 289 1.49 -7.01 -3.11
C VAL A 289 1.56 -6.44 -1.69
N LEU A 290 1.00 -7.13 -0.71
CA LEU A 290 1.04 -6.69 0.69
C LEU A 290 2.47 -6.54 1.21
N ARG A 291 3.41 -7.40 0.76
CA ARG A 291 4.82 -7.27 1.11
C ARG A 291 5.44 -6.01 0.49
N ARG A 292 5.14 -5.70 -0.77
CA ARG A 292 5.58 -4.45 -1.41
C ARG A 292 5.00 -3.21 -0.72
N HIS A 293 3.73 -3.25 -0.29
CA HIS A 293 3.14 -2.17 0.51
C HIS A 293 3.86 -1.99 1.84
N ALA A 294 4.17 -3.07 2.55
CA ALA A 294 4.90 -3.02 3.81
C ALA A 294 6.23 -2.24 3.66
N GLU A 295 7.00 -2.55 2.61
CA GLU A 295 8.28 -1.91 2.30
C GLU A 295 8.12 -0.45 1.87
N LEU A 296 7.22 -0.17 0.92
CA LEU A 296 7.00 1.20 0.43
C LEU A 296 6.56 2.14 1.55
N LEU A 297 5.65 1.69 2.41
CA LEU A 297 5.16 2.50 3.53
C LEU A 297 6.23 2.70 4.61
N ALA A 298 7.06 1.68 4.88
CA ALA A 298 8.22 1.80 5.76
C ALA A 298 9.24 2.81 5.21
N ASN A 299 9.56 2.72 3.91
CA ASN A 299 10.49 3.62 3.23
C ASN A 299 10.00 5.07 3.22
N ALA A 300 8.68 5.27 3.19
CA ALA A 300 8.07 6.59 3.28
C ALA A 300 8.02 7.16 4.70
N GLY A 301 8.35 6.36 5.73
CA GLY A 301 8.31 6.78 7.12
C GLY A 301 6.91 6.89 7.72
N VAL A 302 5.96 6.09 7.22
CA VAL A 302 4.58 6.00 7.74
C VAL A 302 4.58 5.26 9.08
N ASP A 303 3.95 5.83 10.10
CA ASP A 303 3.89 5.24 11.44
C ASP A 303 2.70 4.31 11.65
N VAL A 304 1.58 4.59 10.98
CA VAL A 304 0.35 3.79 11.12
C VAL A 304 -0.52 3.85 9.87
N ILE A 305 -1.11 2.72 9.51
CA ILE A 305 -2.19 2.65 8.54
C ILE A 305 -3.53 2.43 9.23
N PHE A 306 -4.58 3.08 8.70
CA PHE A 306 -5.94 2.96 9.22
C PHE A 306 -6.80 2.24 8.19
N PHE A 307 -7.27 1.05 8.54
CA PHE A 307 -8.17 0.30 7.67
C PHE A 307 -9.53 0.98 7.57
N ASP A 308 -9.99 1.19 6.34
CA ASP A 308 -11.35 1.64 6.10
C ASP A 308 -12.37 0.57 6.50
N ASN A 309 -13.13 0.87 7.54
CA ASN A 309 -14.25 0.10 8.03
C ASN A 309 -15.48 1.00 8.22
N THR A 310 -15.57 2.09 7.45
CA THR A 310 -16.61 3.13 7.64
C THR A 310 -18.01 2.65 7.24
N ASN A 311 -18.14 1.54 6.50
CA ASN A 311 -19.37 1.05 5.91
C ASN A 311 -19.93 -0.19 6.61
N GLY A 312 -21.19 -0.10 7.11
CA GLY A 312 -21.96 -1.24 7.59
C GLY A 312 -21.36 -1.95 8.82
N THR A 313 -21.45 -3.26 8.85
CA THR A 313 -20.95 -4.11 9.96
C THR A 313 -19.73 -4.94 9.59
N PHE A 314 -19.28 -4.88 8.35
CA PHE A 314 -18.17 -5.69 7.85
C PHE A 314 -16.84 -5.17 8.35
N THR A 315 -15.99 -6.07 8.83
CA THR A 315 -14.62 -5.76 9.23
C THR A 315 -13.59 -6.25 8.22
N TRP A 316 -14.02 -6.96 7.16
CA TRP A 316 -13.14 -7.54 6.12
C TRP A 316 -12.03 -8.41 6.71
N ARG A 317 -12.43 -9.34 7.57
CA ARG A 317 -11.55 -10.11 8.44
C ARG A 317 -10.44 -10.87 7.72
N SER A 318 -10.74 -11.54 6.61
CA SER A 318 -9.72 -12.22 5.79
C SER A 318 -8.66 -11.26 5.28
N SER A 319 -9.08 -10.08 4.82
CA SER A 319 -8.20 -9.05 4.30
C SER A 319 -7.29 -8.47 5.39
N TYR A 320 -7.86 -8.00 6.51
CA TYR A 320 -7.02 -7.41 7.55
C TYR A 320 -6.06 -8.44 8.19
N ARG A 321 -6.47 -9.70 8.33
CA ARG A 321 -5.57 -10.76 8.82
C ARG A 321 -4.42 -11.03 7.87
N ALA A 322 -4.67 -11.07 6.54
CA ALA A 322 -3.60 -11.21 5.56
C ALA A 322 -2.58 -10.07 5.68
N ILE A 323 -3.04 -8.84 5.90
CA ILE A 323 -2.16 -7.68 6.09
C ILE A 323 -1.37 -7.82 7.40
N PHE A 324 -2.03 -8.14 8.53
CA PHE A 324 -1.34 -8.37 9.80
C PHE A 324 -0.27 -9.45 9.70
N ASP A 325 -0.58 -10.60 9.10
CA ASP A 325 0.37 -11.71 8.92
C ASP A 325 1.59 -11.29 8.09
N VAL A 326 1.36 -10.60 6.96
CA VAL A 326 2.45 -10.17 6.07
C VAL A 326 3.30 -9.09 6.76
N PHE A 327 2.68 -8.12 7.44
CA PHE A 327 3.42 -7.06 8.13
C PHE A 327 4.21 -7.61 9.34
N GLU A 328 3.64 -8.56 10.09
CA GLU A 328 4.36 -9.24 11.15
C GLU A 328 5.59 -10.00 10.61
N GLN A 329 5.44 -10.71 9.49
CA GLN A 329 6.57 -11.39 8.86
C GLN A 329 7.60 -10.39 8.34
N ALA A 330 7.17 -9.32 7.67
CA ALA A 330 8.07 -8.28 7.18
C ALA A 330 8.89 -7.64 8.32
N ARG A 331 8.30 -7.43 9.50
CA ARG A 331 9.03 -6.95 10.69
C ARG A 331 10.09 -7.95 11.16
N LYS A 332 9.79 -9.24 11.12
CA LYS A 332 10.78 -10.30 11.42
C LYS A 332 11.93 -10.31 10.42
N ASP A 333 11.66 -9.92 9.18
CA ASP A 333 12.65 -9.79 8.10
C ASP A 333 13.41 -8.44 8.13
N GLY A 334 13.12 -7.57 9.11
CA GLY A 334 13.81 -6.29 9.34
C GLY A 334 13.13 -5.06 8.73
N VAL A 335 11.93 -5.18 8.16
CA VAL A 335 11.16 -4.04 7.65
C VAL A 335 10.42 -3.36 8.79
N MET A 336 10.67 -2.06 9.02
CA MET A 336 9.94 -1.24 9.99
C MET A 336 8.57 -0.83 9.45
N THR A 337 7.68 -1.83 9.31
CA THR A 337 6.34 -1.59 8.77
C THR A 337 5.56 -0.60 9.63
N PRO A 338 4.61 0.14 9.05
CA PRO A 338 3.63 0.87 9.85
C PRO A 338 2.93 -0.04 10.86
N LYS A 339 2.51 0.55 11.97
CA LYS A 339 1.52 -0.05 12.87
C LYS A 339 0.15 -0.04 12.19
N ILE A 340 -0.84 -0.69 12.79
CA ILE A 340 -2.17 -0.83 12.24
C ILE A 340 -3.22 -0.35 13.24
N SER A 341 -4.21 0.36 12.73
CA SER A 341 -5.43 0.76 13.44
C SER A 341 -6.65 0.65 12.51
N PHE A 342 -7.82 0.99 13.00
CA PHE A 342 -9.07 0.91 12.26
C PHE A 342 -9.82 2.25 12.31
N LEU A 343 -10.38 2.63 11.18
CA LEU A 343 -11.31 3.75 11.02
C LEU A 343 -12.73 3.17 10.89
N LEU A 344 -13.53 3.29 11.96
CA LEU A 344 -14.88 2.71 12.05
C LEU A 344 -15.96 3.72 11.64
N PRO A 345 -17.25 3.29 11.48
CA PRO A 345 -18.31 4.19 11.05
C PRO A 345 -18.40 5.46 11.89
N PHE A 346 -18.68 6.58 11.24
CA PHE A 346 -18.66 7.94 11.84
C PHE A 346 -19.74 8.16 12.89
N ASP A 347 -20.89 7.49 12.77
CA ASP A 347 -21.90 7.49 13.82
C ASP A 347 -21.49 6.58 14.97
N GLY A 348 -20.72 7.14 15.90
CA GLY A 348 -20.25 6.44 17.09
C GLY A 348 -21.37 5.94 18.01
N SER A 349 -22.65 6.28 17.77
CA SER A 349 -23.81 5.77 18.51
C SER A 349 -24.47 4.55 17.83
N SER A 350 -24.07 4.24 16.59
CA SER A 350 -24.72 3.19 15.79
C SER A 350 -24.43 1.77 16.29
N SER A 351 -25.40 0.88 16.02
CA SER A 351 -25.18 -0.56 16.27
C SER A 351 -24.07 -1.14 15.40
N ASN A 352 -23.84 -0.60 14.20
CA ASN A 352 -22.80 -1.04 13.29
C ASN A 352 -21.41 -0.85 13.89
N THR A 353 -21.12 0.37 14.41
CA THR A 353 -19.86 0.66 15.11
C THR A 353 -19.64 -0.30 16.29
N ARG A 354 -20.68 -0.59 17.05
CA ARG A 354 -20.57 -1.52 18.19
C ARG A 354 -20.23 -2.95 17.75
N VAL A 355 -20.89 -3.46 16.70
CA VAL A 355 -20.63 -4.81 16.16
C VAL A 355 -19.19 -4.92 15.68
N GLN A 356 -18.71 -3.94 14.96
CA GLN A 356 -17.32 -3.91 14.49
C GLN A 356 -16.32 -3.83 15.66
N LEU A 357 -16.55 -2.97 16.66
CA LEU A 357 -15.69 -2.85 17.84
C LEU A 357 -15.58 -4.18 18.58
N GLU A 358 -16.71 -4.84 18.84
CA GLU A 358 -16.73 -6.15 19.51
C GLU A 358 -15.98 -7.19 18.68
N SER A 359 -16.24 -7.25 17.36
CA SER A 359 -15.60 -8.22 16.45
C SER A 359 -14.08 -8.04 16.40
N ILE A 360 -13.59 -6.83 16.16
CA ILE A 360 -12.15 -6.54 16.08
C ILE A 360 -11.48 -6.78 17.44
N TYR A 361 -12.10 -6.33 18.53
CA TYR A 361 -11.56 -6.53 19.87
C TYR A 361 -11.41 -8.02 20.19
N MET A 362 -12.45 -8.80 19.97
CA MET A 362 -12.46 -10.23 20.25
C MET A 362 -11.50 -11.02 19.36
N ASP A 363 -11.27 -10.57 18.14
CA ASP A 363 -10.44 -11.29 17.17
C ASP A 363 -8.95 -11.01 17.28
N ILE A 364 -8.57 -9.76 17.50
CA ILE A 364 -7.17 -9.31 17.52
C ILE A 364 -6.71 -9.02 18.94
N TYR A 365 -7.32 -8.01 19.57
CA TYR A 365 -6.76 -7.40 20.77
C TYR A 365 -6.94 -8.28 22.02
N ARG A 366 -8.10 -8.87 22.21
CA ARG A 366 -8.35 -9.75 23.37
C ARG A 366 -7.56 -11.07 23.26
N GLN A 367 -7.20 -11.50 22.04
CA GLN A 367 -6.39 -12.68 21.80
C GLN A 367 -4.90 -12.42 21.93
N ASP A 368 -4.51 -11.19 22.13
CA ASP A 368 -3.10 -10.81 22.24
C ASP A 368 -2.30 -11.08 20.95
N LYS A 369 -2.95 -10.92 19.80
CA LYS A 369 -2.34 -11.16 18.49
C LYS A 369 -1.73 -9.89 17.96
N TYR A 370 -0.56 -9.99 17.36
CA TYR A 370 0.11 -8.91 16.63
C TYR A 370 0.37 -7.64 17.46
N GLN A 371 0.73 -7.77 18.76
CA GLN A 371 0.96 -6.62 19.66
C GLN A 371 1.96 -5.61 19.08
N ASP A 372 3.00 -6.09 18.37
CA ASP A 372 4.00 -5.26 17.72
C ASP A 372 3.45 -4.38 16.59
N LEU A 373 2.27 -4.70 16.08
CA LEU A 373 1.59 -3.94 15.05
C LEU A 373 0.46 -3.05 15.58
N TRP A 374 0.16 -3.05 16.88
CA TRP A 374 -0.83 -2.14 17.43
C TRP A 374 -0.27 -0.72 17.51
N PHE A 375 -1.03 0.26 17.04
CA PHE A 375 -0.65 1.66 17.20
C PHE A 375 -1.13 2.19 18.57
N TYR A 376 -0.18 2.66 19.36
CA TYR A 376 -0.45 3.15 20.71
C TYR A 376 -0.52 4.67 20.75
N TRP A 377 -1.59 5.20 21.39
CA TRP A 377 -1.75 6.63 21.62
C TRP A 377 -2.18 6.89 23.07
N ASN A 378 -1.47 7.76 23.75
CA ASN A 378 -1.69 7.99 25.19
C ASN A 378 -1.64 6.68 26.01
N GLY A 379 -0.71 5.80 25.70
CA GLY A 379 -0.45 4.57 26.44
C GLY A 379 -1.43 3.42 26.22
N LYS A 380 -2.33 3.53 25.23
CA LYS A 380 -3.31 2.50 24.87
C LYS A 380 -3.41 2.32 23.37
N PRO A 381 -3.80 1.12 22.87
CA PRO A 381 -4.10 0.97 21.46
C PRO A 381 -5.14 2.00 21.00
N LEU A 382 -4.92 2.61 19.83
CA LEU A 382 -5.80 3.61 19.24
C LEU A 382 -6.82 2.98 18.31
N LEU A 383 -8.06 3.47 18.36
CA LEU A 383 -9.06 3.26 17.30
C LEU A 383 -9.68 4.61 16.90
N MET A 384 -9.81 4.85 15.59
CA MET A 384 -10.63 5.95 15.09
C MET A 384 -12.10 5.53 15.09
N ALA A 385 -12.70 5.59 16.26
CA ALA A 385 -14.06 5.14 16.53
C ALA A 385 -14.73 5.98 17.61
N GLY A 386 -16.07 6.09 17.53
CA GLY A 386 -16.89 6.63 18.60
C GLY A 386 -17.20 5.56 19.66
N SER A 387 -17.02 5.87 20.95
CA SER A 387 -17.32 4.96 22.05
C SER A 387 -18.75 5.06 22.62
N SER A 388 -19.59 5.95 22.07
CA SER A 388 -20.97 6.16 22.55
C SER A 388 -21.92 5.00 22.23
N CYS A 389 -21.60 4.15 21.25
CA CYS A 389 -22.32 2.92 20.95
C CYS A 389 -22.16 1.83 22.03
N LEU A 390 -21.10 1.88 22.84
CA LEU A 390 -20.82 0.91 23.90
C LEU A 390 -21.83 1.10 25.06
N LYS A 391 -22.44 0.00 25.48
CA LYS A 391 -23.45 -0.06 26.56
C LYS A 391 -22.76 -0.31 27.93
N SER A 392 -23.49 -0.93 28.85
CA SER A 392 -23.01 -1.22 30.20
C SER A 392 -22.72 -2.72 30.43
N THR A 393 -22.61 -3.54 29.38
CA THR A 393 -22.17 -4.92 29.50
C THR A 393 -20.72 -4.97 29.98
N ASP A 394 -20.28 -6.09 30.51
CA ASP A 394 -18.89 -6.18 31.01
C ASP A 394 -17.89 -6.12 29.85
N LEU A 395 -18.21 -6.70 28.68
CA LEU A 395 -17.41 -6.57 27.46
C LEU A 395 -17.31 -5.10 26.99
N ASP A 396 -18.43 -4.36 26.96
CA ASP A 396 -18.42 -2.94 26.55
C ASP A 396 -17.57 -2.08 27.50
N LYS A 397 -17.61 -2.35 28.81
CA LYS A 397 -16.76 -1.67 29.81
C LYS A 397 -15.28 -2.00 29.60
N GLU A 398 -14.97 -3.27 29.29
CA GLU A 398 -13.64 -3.76 28.99
C GLU A 398 -13.08 -3.04 27.75
N ILE A 399 -13.81 -3.05 26.62
CA ILE A 399 -13.44 -2.36 25.38
C ILE A 399 -13.22 -0.86 25.63
N ARG A 400 -14.12 -0.19 26.34
CA ARG A 400 -14.00 1.23 26.65
C ARG A 400 -12.75 1.57 27.46
N LYS A 401 -12.32 0.68 28.36
CA LYS A 401 -11.12 0.85 29.18
C LYS A 401 -9.84 0.55 28.38
N PHE A 402 -9.91 -0.37 27.41
CA PHE A 402 -8.76 -0.90 26.68
C PHE A 402 -8.20 0.13 25.68
N PHE A 403 -9.04 0.78 24.89
CA PHE A 403 -8.63 1.67 23.80
C PHE A 403 -8.53 3.16 24.18
N THR A 404 -7.70 3.86 23.43
CA THR A 404 -7.85 5.31 23.18
C THR A 404 -8.76 5.49 21.97
N PHE A 405 -9.83 6.27 22.14
CA PHE A 405 -10.79 6.55 21.07
C PHE A 405 -10.56 7.94 20.48
N ARG A 406 -10.52 8.02 19.13
CA ARG A 406 -10.56 9.25 18.34
C ARG A 406 -11.57 9.06 17.21
N PRO A 407 -12.86 9.43 17.40
CA PRO A 407 -13.83 9.33 16.32
C PRO A 407 -13.34 10.06 15.08
N GLY A 408 -13.33 9.38 13.93
CA GLY A 408 -13.05 9.99 12.64
C GLY A 408 -14.26 10.78 12.15
N GLN A 409 -14.05 12.00 11.66
CA GLN A 409 -15.09 12.78 11.02
C GLN A 409 -14.53 13.47 9.77
N PRO A 410 -15.29 13.53 8.67
CA PRO A 410 -14.92 14.39 7.57
C PRO A 410 -14.91 15.85 8.06
N SER A 411 -13.76 16.51 8.04
CA SER A 411 -13.66 17.90 8.49
C SER A 411 -14.26 18.92 7.53
N TYR A 412 -14.88 18.46 6.43
CA TYR A 412 -15.66 19.33 5.55
C TYR A 412 -16.83 20.04 6.27
N ASN A 413 -17.39 19.39 7.30
CA ASN A 413 -18.58 19.85 8.01
C ASN A 413 -18.28 20.31 9.45
N THR A 414 -17.07 20.14 9.94
CA THR A 414 -16.66 20.53 11.28
C THR A 414 -15.68 21.68 11.17
N GLY A 415 -15.97 22.80 11.81
CA GLY A 415 -14.99 23.87 11.97
C GLY A 415 -13.83 23.44 12.86
N ASP A 416 -12.86 24.35 13.07
CA ASP A 416 -11.75 24.19 14.01
C ASP A 416 -12.23 23.66 15.36
N GLY A 417 -11.54 22.63 15.86
CA GLY A 417 -11.37 22.52 17.28
C GLY A 417 -12.23 21.56 18.06
N SER A 418 -12.63 20.41 17.54
CA SER A 418 -13.11 19.36 18.44
C SER A 418 -11.96 18.77 19.27
N THR A 419 -12.22 18.54 20.56
CA THR A 419 -11.30 17.78 21.41
C THR A 419 -11.62 16.30 21.36
N LYS A 420 -10.58 15.45 21.40
CA LYS A 420 -10.69 13.97 21.37
C LYS A 420 -11.38 13.43 20.12
N GLN A 421 -11.24 14.11 19.02
CA GLN A 421 -11.71 13.74 17.69
C GLN A 421 -10.58 13.97 16.70
N TRP A 422 -10.51 13.18 15.65
CA TRP A 422 -9.59 13.35 14.51
C TRP A 422 -10.37 13.55 13.22
N GLY A 423 -9.74 14.19 12.23
CA GLY A 423 -10.22 14.27 10.87
C GLY A 423 -9.71 13.12 10.01
N TRP A 424 -10.32 12.92 8.83
CA TRP A 424 -9.78 12.02 7.81
C TRP A 424 -9.95 12.58 6.38
N LEU A 425 -10.89 13.47 6.16
CA LEU A 425 -11.06 14.27 4.95
C LEU A 425 -11.09 15.75 5.34
N ALA A 426 -10.38 16.59 4.60
CA ALA A 426 -10.30 18.01 4.91
C ALA A 426 -10.29 18.90 3.67
N ARG A 427 -10.79 20.12 3.80
CA ARG A 427 -10.62 21.24 2.86
C ARG A 427 -9.56 22.18 3.41
N TYR A 428 -8.86 22.87 2.53
CA TYR A 428 -7.99 23.96 2.93
C TYR A 428 -8.80 25.20 3.40
N PRO A 429 -8.40 25.92 4.49
CA PRO A 429 -7.43 25.47 5.48
C PRO A 429 -8.01 24.34 6.35
N GLN A 430 -7.22 23.31 6.58
CA GLN A 430 -7.67 22.12 7.30
C GLN A 430 -8.02 22.46 8.76
N ALA A 431 -9.02 21.74 9.30
CA ALA A 431 -9.38 21.84 10.72
C ALA A 431 -8.25 21.33 11.62
N ARG A 432 -8.09 21.96 12.78
CA ARG A 432 -7.11 21.60 13.81
C ARG A 432 -7.81 20.87 14.93
N TYR A 433 -7.36 19.69 15.28
CA TYR A 433 -7.92 18.87 16.36
C TYR A 433 -7.01 18.87 17.59
N TYR A 434 -7.59 18.76 18.79
CA TYR A 434 -6.89 18.92 20.04
C TYR A 434 -7.17 17.74 20.99
N ALA A 435 -6.18 17.32 21.77
CA ALA A 435 -6.38 16.29 22.78
C ALA A 435 -7.31 16.76 23.91
N THR A 436 -7.14 18.02 24.36
CA THR A 436 -7.91 18.61 25.46
C THR A 436 -8.28 20.06 25.17
N ALA A 437 -9.26 20.59 25.92
CA ALA A 437 -9.60 22.01 25.87
C ALA A 437 -8.45 22.94 26.35
N ALA A 438 -7.53 22.44 27.14
CA ALA A 438 -6.34 23.20 27.55
C ALA A 438 -5.37 23.33 26.36
N ASP A 439 -5.14 22.23 25.62
CA ASP A 439 -4.29 22.22 24.43
C ASP A 439 -4.86 23.16 23.34
N ALA A 440 -6.21 23.14 23.16
CA ALA A 440 -6.87 24.07 22.25
C ALA A 440 -6.63 25.54 22.63
N LYS A 441 -6.64 25.85 23.93
CA LYS A 441 -6.37 27.21 24.43
C LYS A 441 -4.90 27.60 24.21
N ASN A 442 -3.99 26.64 24.29
CA ASN A 442 -2.55 26.85 24.12
C ASN A 442 -2.11 26.80 22.66
N GLY A 443 -2.99 26.35 21.73
CA GLY A 443 -2.68 26.16 20.32
C GLY A 443 -1.86 24.88 20.04
N GLU A 444 -1.85 23.91 20.98
CA GLU A 444 -1.13 22.64 20.83
C GLU A 444 -1.97 21.65 20.04
N VAL A 445 -1.81 21.64 18.73
CA VAL A 445 -2.61 20.80 17.80
C VAL A 445 -2.19 19.33 17.92
N GLU A 446 -3.18 18.45 18.17
CA GLU A 446 -2.94 17.00 18.23
C GLU A 446 -2.91 16.40 16.81
N GLU A 447 -3.87 16.73 15.97
CA GLU A 447 -4.03 16.14 14.63
C GLU A 447 -4.48 17.16 13.60
N MET A 448 -4.00 16.95 12.37
CA MET A 448 -4.52 17.56 11.14
C MET A 448 -4.57 16.55 10.00
N THR A 449 -5.52 16.71 9.10
CA THR A 449 -5.66 15.90 7.90
C THR A 449 -5.00 16.57 6.71
N VAL A 450 -4.40 15.78 5.81
CA VAL A 450 -3.89 16.20 4.51
C VAL A 450 -4.51 15.32 3.43
N GLY A 451 -5.21 15.91 2.48
CA GLY A 451 -5.80 15.22 1.33
C GLY A 451 -5.04 15.47 0.05
N VAL A 452 -5.09 14.51 -0.87
CA VAL A 452 -4.49 14.63 -2.21
C VAL A 452 -5.42 15.40 -3.15
N ALA A 453 -6.70 15.08 -3.09
CA ALA A 453 -7.83 15.79 -3.69
C ALA A 453 -9.04 15.65 -2.75
N GLN A 454 -10.10 16.40 -2.97
CA GLN A 454 -11.29 16.36 -2.10
C GLN A 454 -12.57 16.32 -2.94
N ASN A 455 -13.52 15.45 -2.54
CA ASN A 455 -14.87 15.41 -3.08
C ASN A 455 -15.69 16.61 -2.59
N SER A 456 -15.22 17.81 -2.87
CA SER A 456 -15.73 19.09 -2.43
C SER A 456 -15.45 20.15 -3.49
N SER A 457 -16.18 21.25 -3.47
CA SER A 457 -15.98 22.41 -4.33
C SER A 457 -16.13 23.69 -3.51
N PRO A 458 -15.82 24.89 -4.06
CA PRO A 458 -16.08 26.14 -3.35
C PRO A 458 -17.54 26.30 -2.91
N ASP A 459 -18.48 25.79 -3.70
CA ASP A 459 -19.93 26.01 -3.52
C ASP A 459 -20.60 24.85 -2.78
N VAL A 460 -20.07 23.62 -2.86
CA VAL A 460 -20.70 22.42 -2.32
C VAL A 460 -19.73 21.65 -1.43
N ILE A 461 -20.11 21.48 -0.18
CA ILE A 461 -19.40 20.65 0.78
C ILE A 461 -19.82 19.21 0.57
N CYS A 462 -18.91 18.32 0.23
CA CYS A 462 -19.16 16.90 -0.02
C CYS A 462 -20.09 16.67 -1.24
N THR A 463 -19.49 16.45 -2.38
CA THR A 463 -20.15 16.14 -3.67
C THR A 463 -19.33 15.11 -4.42
N ALA A 464 -19.85 14.54 -5.53
CA ALA A 464 -19.13 13.55 -6.31
C ALA A 464 -17.86 14.13 -6.95
N MET A 465 -16.83 13.29 -7.10
CA MET A 465 -15.54 13.66 -7.70
C MET A 465 -15.64 14.08 -9.18
N ASN A 466 -16.70 13.67 -9.89
CA ASN A 466 -17.01 14.15 -11.23
C ASN A 466 -17.94 15.39 -11.26
N GLY A 467 -18.18 16.03 -10.10
CA GLY A 467 -18.92 17.26 -10.00
C GLY A 467 -18.26 18.45 -10.67
N GLU A 468 -18.87 19.64 -10.55
CA GLU A 468 -18.33 20.88 -11.07
C GLU A 468 -17.35 21.53 -10.07
N ASN A 469 -16.25 22.09 -10.57
CA ASN A 469 -15.26 22.83 -9.78
C ASN A 469 -14.70 22.06 -8.57
N ILE A 470 -14.56 20.75 -8.70
CA ILE A 470 -14.04 19.87 -7.64
C ILE A 470 -12.58 20.22 -7.35
N PHE A 471 -12.19 20.11 -6.10
CA PHE A 471 -10.82 20.29 -5.64
C PHE A 471 -9.95 19.08 -6.06
N GLY A 472 -9.66 18.99 -7.35
CA GLY A 472 -8.80 17.98 -7.93
C GLY A 472 -7.32 18.16 -7.52
N ARG A 473 -6.47 17.29 -8.02
CA ARG A 473 -5.02 17.27 -7.72
C ARG A 473 -4.31 18.56 -8.13
N SER A 474 -4.78 19.23 -9.19
CA SER A 474 -4.21 20.49 -9.70
C SER A 474 -4.84 21.76 -9.13
N TYR A 475 -5.90 21.65 -8.30
CA TYR A 475 -6.56 22.82 -7.70
C TYR A 475 -5.76 23.35 -6.50
N THR A 476 -5.67 24.70 -6.38
CA THR A 476 -5.23 25.34 -5.14
C THR A 476 -6.25 26.37 -4.66
N ASN A 477 -6.44 26.44 -3.36
CA ASN A 477 -7.28 27.46 -2.73
C ASN A 477 -6.63 28.84 -2.80
N LYS A 478 -5.31 28.91 -2.78
CA LYS A 478 -4.51 30.14 -2.92
C LYS A 478 -4.79 30.83 -4.24
N ASP A 479 -4.86 30.08 -5.33
CA ASP A 479 -5.12 30.62 -6.66
C ASP A 479 -6.62 30.63 -6.97
N GLY A 480 -7.39 29.76 -6.32
CA GLY A 480 -8.85 29.66 -6.47
C GLY A 480 -9.29 28.99 -7.76
N PHE A 481 -8.38 28.25 -8.43
CA PHE A 481 -8.66 27.49 -9.64
C PHE A 481 -7.74 26.29 -9.79
N ALA A 482 -8.07 25.39 -10.71
CA ALA A 482 -7.23 24.28 -11.12
C ALA A 482 -6.31 24.72 -12.28
N HIS A 483 -5.06 24.26 -12.25
CA HIS A 483 -4.01 24.62 -13.22
C HIS A 483 -4.11 23.79 -14.51
N TYR A 484 -5.28 23.72 -15.14
CA TYR A 484 -5.54 22.89 -16.32
C TYR A 484 -4.80 23.35 -17.59
N GLU A 485 -4.34 24.59 -17.64
CA GLU A 485 -3.56 25.12 -18.77
C GLU A 485 -2.13 24.57 -18.82
N GLU A 486 -1.64 24.00 -17.74
CA GLU A 486 -0.34 23.34 -17.70
C GLU A 486 -0.45 21.93 -18.30
N LYS A 487 0.52 21.58 -19.12
CA LYS A 487 0.62 20.21 -19.60
C LYS A 487 0.82 19.26 -18.41
N ASP A 488 0.05 18.17 -18.40
CA ASP A 488 0.17 17.16 -17.36
C ASP A 488 -0.04 17.69 -15.92
N HIS A 489 -0.92 18.68 -15.76
CA HIS A 489 -1.20 19.41 -14.51
C HIS A 489 -1.44 18.49 -13.29
N SER A 490 -2.04 17.31 -13.48
CA SER A 490 -2.30 16.36 -12.39
C SER A 490 -1.03 15.70 -11.82
N LEU A 491 0.13 15.81 -12.50
CA LEU A 491 1.37 15.19 -12.02
C LEU A 491 2.02 15.97 -10.86
N TYR A 492 1.79 17.30 -10.80
CA TYR A 492 2.54 18.18 -9.88
C TYR A 492 2.03 18.14 -8.44
N GLY A 493 0.76 17.72 -8.22
CA GLY A 493 0.19 17.59 -6.89
C GLY A 493 0.06 18.91 -6.15
N TYR A 494 -0.44 19.97 -6.81
CA TYR A 494 -0.59 21.32 -6.24
C TYR A 494 -1.50 21.34 -5.01
N ASN A 495 -2.63 20.62 -5.06
CA ASN A 495 -3.55 20.53 -3.93
C ASN A 495 -2.89 19.85 -2.71
N PHE A 496 -2.19 18.75 -2.98
CA PHE A 496 -1.48 18.00 -1.95
C PHE A 496 -0.36 18.83 -1.31
N ALA A 497 0.40 19.57 -2.13
CA ALA A 497 1.42 20.49 -1.66
C ALA A 497 0.84 21.58 -0.75
N GLU A 498 -0.23 22.27 -1.18
CA GLU A 498 -0.86 23.35 -0.42
C GLU A 498 -1.31 22.87 0.97
N GLN A 499 -1.89 21.68 1.06
CA GLN A 499 -2.35 21.12 2.33
C GLN A 499 -1.20 20.71 3.25
N TRP A 500 -0.12 20.13 2.70
CA TRP A 500 1.06 19.79 3.46
C TRP A 500 1.78 21.03 3.98
N GLU A 501 1.94 22.05 3.16
CA GLU A 501 2.59 23.33 3.55
C GLU A 501 1.87 23.97 4.73
N TYR A 502 0.52 24.00 4.71
CA TYR A 502 -0.25 24.48 5.84
C TYR A 502 -0.12 23.59 7.08
N ALA A 503 -0.11 22.27 6.92
CA ALA A 503 0.10 21.37 8.04
C ALA A 503 1.50 21.52 8.66
N LEU A 504 2.53 21.75 7.85
CA LEU A 504 3.89 22.04 8.32
C LEU A 504 3.96 23.38 9.07
N GLU A 505 3.22 24.41 8.61
CA GLU A 505 3.14 25.71 9.31
C GLU A 505 2.50 25.57 10.70
N VAL A 506 1.44 24.75 10.82
CA VAL A 506 0.73 24.50 12.09
C VAL A 506 1.53 23.57 13.00
N ASP A 507 2.27 22.64 12.43
CA ASP A 507 3.17 21.69 13.11
C ASP A 507 2.46 20.78 14.15
N PRO A 508 1.39 20.04 13.79
CA PRO A 508 0.66 19.15 14.70
C PRO A 508 1.53 18.00 15.20
N LYS A 509 1.05 17.24 16.19
CA LYS A 509 1.71 15.98 16.62
C LYS A 509 1.50 14.84 15.62
N PHE A 510 0.33 14.80 14.99
CA PHE A 510 -0.09 13.76 14.07
C PHE A 510 -0.63 14.38 12.78
N ILE A 511 -0.22 13.85 11.63
CA ILE A 511 -0.82 14.16 10.32
C ILE A 511 -1.47 12.89 9.79
N PHE A 512 -2.78 12.97 9.50
CA PHE A 512 -3.54 11.92 8.83
C PHE A 512 -3.62 12.23 7.33
N VAL A 513 -3.12 11.33 6.49
CA VAL A 513 -3.09 11.50 5.04
C VAL A 513 -4.14 10.61 4.37
N THR A 514 -4.88 11.16 3.42
CA THR A 514 -5.90 10.44 2.67
C THR A 514 -5.57 10.47 1.19
N GLY A 515 -5.26 9.37 0.53
CA GLY A 515 -5.30 7.96 0.93
C GLY A 515 -4.14 7.19 0.30
N TRP A 516 -4.08 5.88 0.58
CA TRP A 516 -3.06 5.04 -0.05
C TRP A 516 -3.57 4.43 -1.36
N ASN A 517 -4.67 3.65 -1.29
CA ASN A 517 -5.04 2.72 -2.34
C ASN A 517 -6.57 2.51 -2.49
N GLU A 518 -7.39 3.53 -2.37
CA GLU A 518 -8.82 3.43 -2.66
C GLU A 518 -9.08 3.44 -4.18
N TRP A 519 -8.65 2.39 -4.87
CA TRP A 519 -8.77 2.31 -6.33
C TRP A 519 -10.19 2.29 -6.85
N THR A 520 -11.14 1.85 -6.01
CA THR A 520 -12.53 1.65 -6.39
C THR A 520 -13.25 2.98 -6.58
N ALA A 521 -13.65 3.27 -7.81
CA ALA A 521 -14.50 4.40 -8.16
C ALA A 521 -15.97 3.97 -8.08
N GLY A 522 -16.61 4.23 -6.95
CA GLY A 522 -18.02 3.86 -6.71
C GLY A 522 -18.97 4.68 -7.58
N ARG A 523 -19.57 4.04 -8.62
CA ARG A 523 -20.47 4.70 -9.57
C ARG A 523 -21.94 4.57 -9.17
N GLN A 524 -22.66 5.70 -9.05
CA GLN A 524 -24.05 5.78 -8.66
C GLN A 524 -24.86 6.56 -9.71
N GLU A 525 -26.19 6.28 -9.81
CA GLU A 525 -27.05 7.04 -10.73
C GLU A 525 -27.09 8.52 -10.37
N THR A 526 -27.21 8.82 -9.08
CA THR A 526 -27.12 10.19 -8.54
C THR A 526 -26.54 10.17 -7.12
N TRP A 527 -25.62 11.07 -6.83
CA TRP A 527 -25.12 11.30 -5.48
C TRP A 527 -24.57 12.74 -5.36
N GLY A 528 -24.74 13.38 -4.20
CA GLY A 528 -24.25 14.74 -3.96
C GLY A 528 -24.77 15.80 -4.96
N GLY A 529 -25.94 15.57 -5.60
CA GLY A 529 -26.49 16.44 -6.62
C GLY A 529 -25.92 16.27 -8.03
N VAL A 530 -25.08 15.25 -8.25
CA VAL A 530 -24.44 14.96 -9.53
C VAL A 530 -25.07 13.70 -10.14
N GLU A 531 -25.38 13.73 -11.44
CA GLU A 531 -25.81 12.56 -12.21
C GLU A 531 -24.56 11.75 -12.64
N ASN A 532 -24.69 10.42 -12.77
CA ASN A 532 -23.60 9.51 -13.03
C ASN A 532 -22.45 9.71 -12.02
N ALA A 533 -22.81 9.81 -10.74
CA ALA A 533 -21.94 10.26 -9.69
C ALA A 533 -20.85 9.23 -9.35
N PHE A 534 -19.63 9.68 -9.24
CA PHE A 534 -18.49 8.98 -8.66
C PHE A 534 -18.18 9.62 -7.32
N ALA A 535 -18.57 8.96 -6.23
CA ALA A 535 -18.62 9.59 -4.91
C ALA A 535 -17.23 9.92 -4.36
N ASP A 536 -16.31 8.99 -4.43
CA ASP A 536 -15.03 9.06 -3.73
C ASP A 536 -13.82 9.16 -4.67
N GLU A 537 -13.86 8.49 -5.82
CA GLU A 537 -12.77 8.43 -6.80
C GLU A 537 -13.34 8.50 -8.23
N PHE A 538 -12.64 9.16 -9.19
CA PHE A 538 -13.13 9.29 -10.56
C PHE A 538 -12.05 9.05 -11.62
N THR A 539 -11.06 9.96 -11.73
CA THR A 539 -9.97 9.90 -12.73
C THR A 539 -8.66 10.35 -12.10
N ASP A 540 -7.56 10.33 -12.87
CA ASP A 540 -6.25 10.81 -12.42
C ASP A 540 -6.30 12.16 -11.70
N GLU A 541 -7.04 13.13 -12.25
CA GLU A 541 -7.19 14.45 -11.62
C GLU A 541 -8.04 14.42 -10.36
N TYR A 542 -9.04 13.55 -10.32
CA TYR A 542 -10.06 13.50 -9.29
C TYR A 542 -10.00 12.18 -8.52
N SER A 543 -8.86 11.93 -7.88
CA SER A 543 -8.60 10.77 -7.05
C SER A 543 -7.66 11.14 -5.90
N ARG A 544 -7.67 10.34 -4.81
CA ARG A 544 -7.02 10.68 -3.55
C ARG A 544 -5.79 9.83 -3.22
N ASP A 545 -5.44 8.85 -4.06
CA ASP A 545 -4.45 7.84 -3.72
C ASP A 545 -3.02 8.20 -4.10
N ILE A 546 -2.09 7.60 -3.35
CA ILE A 546 -0.64 7.84 -3.44
C ILE A 546 0.10 6.60 -3.96
N GLU A 547 -0.51 5.40 -3.87
CA GLU A 547 0.08 4.17 -4.40
C GLU A 547 0.45 4.35 -5.87
N PRO A 548 1.66 3.93 -6.32
CA PRO A 548 2.08 4.07 -7.71
C PRO A 548 1.11 3.43 -8.71
N THR A 549 0.95 4.04 -9.87
CA THR A 549 0.05 3.62 -10.95
C THR A 549 0.80 3.15 -12.19
N LYS A 550 0.16 2.32 -13.01
CA LYS A 550 0.62 2.07 -14.40
C LYS A 550 0.33 3.25 -15.32
N GLY A 551 -0.63 4.11 -14.95
CA GLY A 551 -0.96 5.30 -15.69
C GLY A 551 0.12 6.39 -15.61
N ARG A 552 -0.20 7.57 -16.16
CA ARG A 552 0.76 8.69 -16.25
C ARG A 552 1.20 9.28 -14.91
N LEU A 553 0.44 9.08 -13.83
CA LEU A 553 0.85 9.53 -12.49
C LEU A 553 2.07 8.77 -11.98
N LYS A 554 2.30 7.53 -12.44
CA LYS A 554 3.44 6.69 -12.04
C LYS A 554 3.63 6.69 -10.51
N ASP A 555 4.79 7.11 -10.04
CA ASP A 555 5.18 7.18 -8.63
C ASP A 555 5.37 8.63 -8.11
N HIS A 556 4.92 9.64 -8.88
CA HIS A 556 5.14 11.06 -8.54
C HIS A 556 4.57 11.45 -7.18
N TYR A 557 3.37 10.97 -6.84
CA TYR A 557 2.72 11.27 -5.55
C TYR A 557 3.37 10.53 -4.39
N TYR A 558 3.90 9.34 -4.63
CA TYR A 558 4.65 8.61 -3.62
C TYR A 558 5.92 9.37 -3.20
N TYR A 559 6.73 9.85 -4.15
CA TYR A 559 7.93 10.64 -3.82
C TYR A 559 7.62 12.04 -3.30
N GLN A 560 6.55 12.67 -3.76
CA GLN A 560 6.06 13.90 -3.15
C GLN A 560 5.65 13.67 -1.69
N PHE A 561 4.96 12.60 -1.39
CA PHE A 561 4.59 12.19 -0.04
C PHE A 561 5.84 11.97 0.83
N VAL A 562 6.79 11.16 0.37
CA VAL A 562 8.07 10.94 1.08
C VAL A 562 8.77 12.26 1.39
N SER A 563 8.81 13.19 0.42
CA SER A 563 9.40 14.52 0.59
C SER A 563 8.76 15.28 1.75
N TYR A 564 7.43 15.31 1.83
CA TYR A 564 6.71 16.00 2.91
C TYR A 564 6.81 15.30 4.25
N VAL A 565 6.82 13.97 4.29
CA VAL A 565 7.07 13.21 5.52
C VAL A 565 8.45 13.56 6.08
N ARG A 566 9.48 13.63 5.24
CA ARG A 566 10.83 14.04 5.66
C ARG A 566 10.86 15.48 6.18
N LYS A 567 10.19 16.42 5.54
CA LYS A 567 10.06 17.81 6.03
C LYS A 567 9.37 17.88 7.40
N PHE A 568 8.40 17.00 7.64
CA PHE A 568 7.63 16.95 8.89
C PHE A 568 8.39 16.24 10.02
N LYS A 569 9.00 15.09 9.74
CA LYS A 569 9.63 14.23 10.75
C LYS A 569 11.14 14.44 10.88
N GLY A 570 11.78 15.15 9.95
CA GLY A 570 13.23 15.19 9.83
C GLY A 570 13.80 13.91 9.21
N THR A 571 15.12 13.87 9.05
CA THR A 571 15.84 12.72 8.49
C THR A 571 17.09 12.39 9.28
N GLU A 572 17.70 11.25 9.00
CA GLU A 572 18.99 10.85 9.56
C GLU A 572 20.15 11.39 8.71
N PRO A 573 21.31 11.72 9.32
CA PRO A 573 22.50 12.10 8.56
C PRO A 573 23.05 10.90 7.78
N LEU A 574 23.71 11.18 6.64
CA LEU A 574 24.40 10.13 5.90
C LEU A 574 25.49 9.48 6.76
N PRO A 575 25.62 8.16 6.74
CA PRO A 575 26.68 7.49 7.48
C PRO A 575 28.04 7.81 6.87
N ALA A 576 29.06 7.98 7.72
CA ALA A 576 30.42 8.30 7.28
C ALA A 576 31.09 7.06 6.63
N ALA A 577 31.71 7.26 5.47
CA ALA A 577 32.57 6.26 4.86
C ALA A 577 33.87 6.05 5.65
N THR A 578 34.38 4.81 5.67
CA THR A 578 35.72 4.50 6.18
C THR A 578 36.80 5.16 5.33
N ASP A 579 38.00 5.28 5.90
CA ASP A 579 39.18 5.77 5.20
C ASP A 579 39.49 4.93 3.95
N GLU A 580 40.37 5.44 3.09
CA GLU A 580 40.82 4.73 1.89
C GLU A 580 41.42 3.37 2.22
N LYS A 581 41.00 2.34 1.49
CA LYS A 581 41.46 0.97 1.64
C LYS A 581 41.42 0.24 0.31
N SER A 582 42.56 -0.36 -0.11
CA SER A 582 42.59 -1.25 -1.27
C SER A 582 42.02 -2.63 -0.89
N ILE A 583 41.20 -3.18 -1.76
CA ILE A 583 40.57 -4.50 -1.64
C ILE A 583 41.12 -5.40 -2.74
N ASP A 584 41.66 -6.60 -2.36
CA ASP A 584 41.90 -7.68 -3.30
C ASP A 584 40.59 -8.47 -3.49
N ILE A 585 39.90 -8.26 -4.61
CA ILE A 585 38.61 -8.94 -4.87
C ILE A 585 38.74 -10.46 -5.00
N ASN A 586 39.95 -11.01 -5.15
CA ASN A 586 40.24 -12.46 -5.10
C ASN A 586 40.60 -12.93 -3.69
N GLY A 587 40.72 -12.00 -2.74
CA GLY A 587 41.08 -12.28 -1.36
C GLY A 587 39.92 -12.68 -0.50
N ALA A 588 40.18 -12.87 0.80
CA ALA A 588 39.13 -13.24 1.75
C ALA A 588 38.10 -12.12 1.96
N VAL A 589 36.81 -12.48 2.09
CA VAL A 589 35.70 -11.53 2.35
C VAL A 589 35.92 -10.77 3.68
N SER A 590 36.63 -11.35 4.64
CA SER A 590 36.93 -10.69 5.93
C SER A 590 37.71 -9.38 5.84
N GLN A 591 38.28 -9.06 4.69
CA GLN A 591 38.87 -7.72 4.49
C GLN A 591 37.83 -6.58 4.44
N TRP A 592 36.54 -6.92 4.34
CA TRP A 592 35.44 -6.00 4.41
C TRP A 592 34.89 -5.76 5.83
N ASP A 593 35.40 -6.49 6.85
CA ASP A 593 34.84 -6.44 8.22
C ASP A 593 34.91 -5.03 8.83
N ASP A 594 35.96 -4.27 8.55
CA ASP A 594 36.23 -2.92 9.02
C ASP A 594 35.81 -1.82 8.02
N VAL A 595 35.17 -2.19 6.91
CA VAL A 595 34.63 -1.27 5.90
C VAL A 595 33.19 -0.91 6.24
N GLY A 596 32.88 0.37 6.24
CA GLY A 596 31.53 0.91 6.44
C GLY A 596 31.26 2.14 5.56
N PRO A 597 29.98 2.51 5.44
CA PRO A 597 28.81 1.90 6.05
C PRO A 597 28.43 0.56 5.39
N TYR A 598 27.64 -0.26 6.11
CA TYR A 598 26.92 -1.37 5.51
C TYR A 598 25.50 -0.88 5.14
N TYR A 599 25.19 -0.89 3.87
CA TYR A 599 23.90 -0.49 3.32
C TYR A 599 22.95 -1.69 3.36
N VAL A 600 22.01 -1.66 4.29
CA VAL A 600 21.08 -2.76 4.51
C VAL A 600 19.99 -2.74 3.46
N ALA A 601 19.67 -3.89 2.86
CA ALA A 601 18.48 -4.14 2.07
C ALA A 601 17.48 -5.03 2.83
N TYR A 602 16.23 -5.00 2.42
CA TYR A 602 15.21 -5.90 2.97
C TYR A 602 15.35 -7.28 2.33
N THR A 603 15.23 -8.33 3.14
CA THR A 603 15.25 -9.72 2.65
C THR A 603 13.90 -10.39 2.80
N GLY A 604 13.71 -11.56 2.18
CA GLY A 604 12.45 -12.31 2.21
C GLY A 604 11.35 -11.72 1.32
N ASN A 605 11.73 -10.90 0.33
CA ASN A 605 10.84 -10.24 -0.61
C ASN A 605 10.95 -10.77 -2.05
N THR A 606 11.78 -11.78 -2.29
CA THR A 606 12.00 -12.42 -3.60
C THR A 606 11.04 -13.59 -3.89
N GLY A 607 10.03 -13.81 -3.04
CA GLY A 607 9.09 -14.91 -3.21
C GLY A 607 8.22 -14.78 -4.47
N ASP A 608 7.89 -15.91 -5.07
CA ASP A 608 7.05 -15.98 -6.27
C ASP A 608 5.67 -15.36 -6.04
N ARG A 609 5.17 -14.67 -7.04
CA ARG A 609 3.79 -14.23 -7.12
C ARG A 609 2.97 -15.22 -7.96
N ASN A 610 1.90 -15.74 -7.39
CA ASN A 610 0.88 -16.51 -8.11
C ASN A 610 -0.48 -16.21 -7.46
N ALA A 611 -1.10 -15.11 -7.87
CA ALA A 611 -2.30 -14.58 -7.22
C ALA A 611 -3.38 -14.20 -8.23
N ARG A 612 -4.64 -14.48 -7.88
CA ARG A 612 -5.79 -13.99 -8.64
C ARG A 612 -6.00 -12.50 -8.40
N GLY A 613 -6.25 -11.77 -9.48
CA GLY A 613 -6.77 -10.42 -9.44
C GLY A 613 -8.30 -10.37 -9.52
N TYR A 614 -8.82 -9.23 -9.94
CA TYR A 614 -10.24 -9.07 -10.23
C TYR A 614 -10.65 -9.85 -11.48
N GLY A 615 -11.88 -10.39 -11.47
CA GLY A 615 -12.42 -11.17 -12.56
C GLY A 615 -11.62 -12.44 -12.83
N ASP A 616 -11.16 -12.61 -14.06
CA ASP A 616 -10.35 -13.73 -14.54
C ASP A 616 -8.84 -13.41 -14.61
N LEU A 617 -8.42 -12.26 -14.06
CA LEU A 617 -7.02 -11.88 -14.05
C LEU A 617 -6.20 -12.79 -13.14
N GLN A 618 -5.02 -13.17 -13.63
CA GLN A 618 -4.02 -13.94 -12.90
C GLN A 618 -2.69 -13.20 -12.99
N TYR A 619 -2.02 -13.01 -11.87
CA TYR A 619 -0.72 -12.38 -11.77
C TYR A 619 0.32 -13.39 -11.34
N THR A 620 1.39 -13.51 -12.11
CA THR A 620 2.54 -14.37 -11.80
C THR A 620 3.83 -13.59 -11.91
N ASP A 621 4.78 -13.86 -11.04
CA ASP A 621 6.16 -13.39 -11.09
C ASP A 621 7.05 -14.45 -10.45
N GLU A 622 8.09 -14.90 -11.17
CA GLU A 622 9.08 -15.89 -10.72
C GLU A 622 10.50 -15.32 -10.92
N SER A 623 10.65 -13.99 -10.92
CA SER A 623 11.91 -13.31 -11.28
C SER A 623 12.85 -13.10 -10.09
N GLY A 624 12.44 -13.37 -8.86
CA GLY A 624 13.24 -13.19 -7.66
C GLY A 624 14.20 -14.36 -7.44
N ASN A 625 15.47 -14.22 -7.83
CA ASN A 625 16.50 -15.27 -7.67
C ASN A 625 17.43 -15.00 -6.48
N ASN A 626 18.13 -13.85 -6.49
CA ASN A 626 19.06 -13.47 -5.45
C ASN A 626 18.39 -12.48 -4.49
N ASP A 627 18.27 -12.86 -3.22
CA ASP A 627 17.71 -12.03 -2.15
C ASP A 627 18.84 -11.13 -1.59
N ILE A 628 18.91 -9.88 -2.06
CA ILE A 628 19.97 -8.93 -1.74
C ILE A 628 19.83 -8.50 -0.28
N LYS A 629 20.85 -8.80 0.51
CA LYS A 629 20.88 -8.50 1.94
C LYS A 629 21.48 -7.13 2.25
N GLY A 630 22.43 -6.70 1.43
CA GLY A 630 23.05 -5.39 1.56
C GLY A 630 24.34 -5.25 0.79
N ALA A 631 25.00 -4.10 0.96
CA ALA A 631 26.23 -3.78 0.25
C ALA A 631 27.20 -2.95 1.09
N LYS A 632 28.47 -2.96 0.70
CA LYS A 632 29.49 -2.02 1.17
C LYS A 632 30.24 -1.44 -0.01
N LEU A 633 30.65 -0.17 0.12
CA LEU A 633 31.56 0.46 -0.81
C LEU A 633 32.85 0.85 -0.09
N CYS A 634 33.96 0.71 -0.82
CA CYS A 634 35.27 1.15 -0.38
C CYS A 634 36.03 1.75 -1.56
N ARG A 635 37.02 2.58 -1.31
CA ARG A 635 37.85 3.20 -2.33
C ARG A 635 39.33 3.18 -1.95
N ASP A 636 40.16 3.20 -2.93
CA ASP A 636 41.55 3.65 -2.84
C ASP A 636 41.78 4.82 -3.84
N ALA A 637 43.04 5.16 -4.09
CA ALA A 637 43.38 6.25 -4.99
C ALA A 637 42.90 6.04 -6.44
N GLU A 638 42.80 4.77 -6.89
CA GLU A 638 42.53 4.44 -8.30
C GLU A 638 41.17 3.76 -8.51
N ASN A 639 40.66 3.06 -7.50
CA ASN A 639 39.53 2.16 -7.67
C ASN A 639 38.41 2.44 -6.65
N LEU A 640 37.16 2.16 -7.09
CA LEU A 640 35.99 1.95 -6.26
C LEU A 640 35.75 0.44 -6.18
N TYR A 641 35.57 -0.08 -4.98
CA TYR A 641 35.24 -1.46 -4.72
C TYR A 641 33.81 -1.56 -4.21
N ILE A 642 33.06 -2.53 -4.71
CA ILE A 642 31.68 -2.78 -4.34
C ILE A 642 31.56 -4.22 -3.86
N MET A 643 31.06 -4.42 -2.65
CA MET A 643 30.68 -5.73 -2.13
C MET A 643 29.17 -5.80 -2.05
N ILE A 644 28.59 -6.88 -2.57
CA ILE A 644 27.15 -7.18 -2.47
C ILE A 644 27.03 -8.50 -1.72
N GLU A 645 26.16 -8.52 -0.72
CA GLU A 645 25.85 -9.73 0.06
C GLU A 645 24.38 -10.10 -0.21
N CYS A 646 24.12 -11.39 -0.49
CA CYS A 646 22.79 -11.99 -0.60
C CYS A 646 22.52 -12.92 0.58
N GLU A 647 21.24 -13.25 0.84
CA GLU A 647 20.85 -14.14 1.94
C GLU A 647 21.27 -15.59 1.69
N GLY A 648 21.32 -16.01 0.41
CA GLY A 648 21.79 -17.31 -0.06
C GLY A 648 22.99 -17.23 -1.01
N ASP A 649 23.49 -18.38 -1.46
CA ASP A 649 24.53 -18.43 -2.50
C ASP A 649 24.02 -17.77 -3.79
N ILE A 650 24.82 -16.87 -4.36
CA ILE A 650 24.45 -16.11 -5.57
C ILE A 650 24.32 -17.07 -6.76
N SER A 651 23.25 -16.94 -7.51
CA SER A 651 22.93 -17.72 -8.70
C SER A 651 23.97 -17.53 -9.83
N PRO A 652 24.03 -18.39 -10.85
CA PRO A 652 24.95 -18.24 -11.96
C PRO A 652 24.79 -16.97 -12.75
N TYR A 653 25.86 -16.32 -13.19
CA TYR A 653 25.86 -15.12 -14.04
C TYR A 653 25.14 -15.29 -15.39
N THR A 654 24.74 -16.49 -15.74
CA THR A 654 23.97 -16.82 -16.96
C THR A 654 22.48 -16.60 -16.79
N ASP A 655 22.01 -16.31 -15.57
CA ASP A 655 20.62 -16.04 -15.31
C ASP A 655 20.23 -14.68 -15.90
N PRO A 656 18.99 -14.51 -16.35
CA PRO A 656 18.53 -13.26 -16.96
C PRO A 656 18.61 -12.09 -15.98
N PHE A 657 19.08 -10.93 -16.44
CA PHE A 657 19.14 -9.66 -15.69
C PHE A 657 19.89 -9.77 -14.33
N TRP A 658 20.90 -10.62 -14.28
CA TRP A 658 21.65 -10.98 -13.09
C TRP A 658 22.48 -9.81 -12.56
N MET A 659 22.33 -9.52 -11.27
CA MET A 659 23.18 -8.68 -10.42
C MET A 659 23.69 -7.37 -11.06
N ASN A 660 22.76 -6.50 -11.52
CA ASN A 660 23.13 -5.21 -12.09
C ASN A 660 23.40 -4.15 -10.99
N VAL A 661 24.36 -3.24 -11.25
CA VAL A 661 24.65 -2.12 -10.35
C VAL A 661 24.57 -0.81 -11.12
N TYR A 662 23.65 0.06 -10.71
CA TYR A 662 23.45 1.39 -11.28
C TYR A 662 24.18 2.42 -10.43
N LEU A 663 24.91 3.35 -11.07
CA LEU A 663 25.68 4.39 -10.42
C LEU A 663 25.23 5.80 -10.91
N ASP A 664 25.05 6.71 -9.96
CA ASP A 664 24.84 8.13 -10.17
C ASP A 664 26.02 8.87 -9.51
N THR A 665 26.93 9.39 -10.31
CA THR A 665 28.20 9.96 -9.87
C THR A 665 28.16 11.46 -9.65
N LYS A 666 26.98 12.07 -9.81
CA LYS A 666 26.74 13.50 -9.61
C LYS A 666 27.68 14.40 -10.43
N GLN A 667 28.09 13.95 -11.63
CA GLN A 667 28.92 14.75 -12.53
C GLN A 667 28.09 15.83 -13.24
N GLU A 668 28.57 17.04 -13.25
CA GLU A 668 27.94 18.14 -14.00
C GLU A 668 27.89 17.81 -15.50
N GLY A 669 26.70 17.92 -16.10
CA GLY A 669 26.48 17.74 -17.54
C GLY A 669 26.28 16.30 -18.00
N LEU A 670 26.17 15.34 -17.08
CA LEU A 670 25.65 14.01 -17.37
C LEU A 670 24.17 13.98 -17.00
N ASP A 671 23.29 14.00 -17.99
CA ASP A 671 21.86 13.71 -17.86
C ASP A 671 21.66 12.23 -18.20
N GLY A 672 21.99 11.35 -17.27
CA GLY A 672 21.79 9.91 -17.43
C GLY A 672 20.34 9.48 -17.32
N TRP A 673 20.06 8.21 -17.63
CA TRP A 673 18.73 7.63 -17.54
C TRP A 673 18.21 7.67 -16.09
N GLU A 674 17.11 8.37 -15.85
CA GLU A 674 16.48 8.51 -14.53
C GLU A 674 17.47 8.90 -13.41
N SER A 675 18.43 9.78 -13.77
CA SER A 675 19.57 10.23 -12.94
C SER A 675 20.62 9.15 -12.61
N PHE A 676 20.69 8.05 -13.35
CA PHE A 676 21.83 7.15 -13.35
C PHE A 676 22.77 7.45 -14.51
N ASP A 677 24.05 7.56 -14.24
CA ASP A 677 25.10 7.84 -15.26
C ASP A 677 25.64 6.56 -15.87
N TYR A 678 25.80 5.52 -15.04
CA TYR A 678 26.40 4.25 -15.43
C TYR A 678 25.62 3.05 -14.95
N VAL A 679 25.83 1.92 -15.63
CA VAL A 679 25.36 0.60 -15.18
C VAL A 679 26.43 -0.45 -15.41
N LEU A 680 26.64 -1.30 -14.41
CA LEU A 680 27.39 -2.56 -14.50
C LEU A 680 26.37 -3.67 -14.79
N GLN A 681 26.50 -4.33 -15.94
CA GLN A 681 25.62 -5.40 -16.41
C GLN A 681 26.35 -6.32 -17.40
N ASP A 682 25.69 -7.30 -17.98
CA ASP A 682 26.22 -8.24 -18.98
C ASP A 682 27.49 -8.96 -18.49
N ALA A 683 27.36 -9.68 -17.39
CA ALA A 683 28.46 -10.44 -16.79
C ALA A 683 28.89 -11.63 -17.67
N THR A 684 30.16 -11.91 -17.62
CA THR A 684 30.80 -13.15 -18.10
C THR A 684 31.39 -13.90 -16.90
N ALA A 685 32.17 -14.94 -17.09
CA ALA A 685 32.69 -15.75 -15.97
C ALA A 685 33.52 -14.96 -14.94
N ASP A 686 34.18 -13.88 -15.35
CA ASP A 686 35.10 -13.08 -14.51
C ASP A 686 35.04 -11.57 -14.77
N LYS A 687 34.22 -11.14 -15.68
CA LYS A 687 34.07 -9.73 -16.05
C LYS A 687 32.60 -9.30 -16.07
N ILE A 688 32.35 -8.10 -15.60
CA ILE A 688 31.07 -7.40 -15.78
C ILE A 688 31.31 -6.14 -16.61
N THR A 689 30.40 -5.82 -17.53
CA THR A 689 30.59 -4.69 -18.44
C THR A 689 30.04 -3.40 -17.82
N LEU A 690 30.85 -2.35 -17.83
CA LEU A 690 30.46 -0.99 -17.48
C LEU A 690 29.94 -0.26 -18.73
N TYR A 691 28.71 0.22 -18.64
CA TYR A 691 28.09 1.08 -19.65
C TYR A 691 27.85 2.47 -19.09
N ARG A 692 27.87 3.48 -19.95
CA ARG A 692 27.46 4.85 -19.66
C ARG A 692 26.17 5.16 -20.41
N PHE A 693 25.17 5.72 -19.76
CA PHE A 693 23.97 6.22 -20.41
C PHE A 693 24.32 7.45 -21.28
N THR A 694 23.75 7.52 -22.49
CA THR A 694 24.10 8.53 -23.48
C THR A 694 23.15 9.74 -23.51
N GLY A 695 22.23 9.81 -22.56
CA GLY A 695 21.22 10.86 -22.39
C GLY A 695 20.16 10.42 -21.41
N SER A 696 19.04 11.12 -21.37
CA SER A 696 17.92 10.81 -20.45
C SER A 696 17.14 9.53 -20.80
N GLY A 697 17.42 8.90 -21.96
CA GLY A 697 16.88 7.61 -22.36
C GLY A 697 17.71 6.44 -21.84
N TYR A 698 17.20 5.20 -22.04
CA TYR A 698 17.87 3.97 -21.60
C TYR A 698 19.04 3.53 -22.52
N ASP A 699 19.29 4.29 -23.60
CA ASP A 699 20.42 4.02 -24.50
C ASP A 699 21.76 4.20 -23.78
N SER A 700 22.66 3.25 -23.94
CA SER A 700 23.98 3.26 -23.28
C SER A 700 25.11 2.86 -24.21
N GLU A 701 26.33 3.30 -23.93
CA GLU A 701 27.53 2.90 -24.62
C GLU A 701 28.50 2.16 -23.69
N LYS A 702 29.14 1.13 -24.22
CA LYS A 702 30.14 0.36 -23.47
C LYS A 702 31.39 1.20 -23.23
N ILE A 703 31.80 1.27 -21.97
CA ILE A 703 33.04 1.93 -21.56
C ILE A 703 34.18 0.92 -21.46
N THR A 704 34.04 -0.07 -20.55
CA THR A 704 35.07 -1.06 -20.27
C THR A 704 34.49 -2.34 -19.68
N GLN A 705 35.33 -3.27 -19.32
CA GLN A 705 34.99 -4.44 -18.53
C GLN A 705 35.70 -4.39 -17.18
N CYS A 706 34.94 -4.53 -16.11
CA CYS A 706 35.41 -4.55 -14.74
C CYS A 706 35.60 -5.98 -14.25
N ASP A 707 36.61 -6.19 -13.39
CA ASP A 707 36.79 -7.47 -12.70
C ASP A 707 35.73 -7.66 -11.62
N TYR A 708 35.22 -8.88 -11.48
CA TYR A 708 34.40 -9.26 -10.35
C TYR A 708 34.65 -10.70 -9.92
N THR A 709 34.29 -11.03 -8.70
CA THR A 709 34.33 -12.40 -8.15
C THR A 709 33.05 -12.70 -7.38
N VAL A 710 32.64 -13.96 -7.35
CA VAL A 710 31.56 -14.47 -6.49
C VAL A 710 32.11 -15.59 -5.62
N SER A 711 31.86 -15.53 -4.32
CA SER A 711 32.22 -16.57 -3.37
C SER A 711 31.05 -16.82 -2.42
N GLY A 712 30.27 -17.87 -2.66
CA GLY A 712 29.05 -18.18 -1.94
C GLY A 712 28.02 -17.06 -2.10
N SER A 713 27.62 -16.42 -1.02
CA SER A 713 26.63 -15.33 -0.98
C SER A 713 27.22 -13.93 -1.23
N VAL A 714 28.51 -13.81 -1.56
CA VAL A 714 29.17 -12.50 -1.69
C VAL A 714 29.75 -12.30 -3.08
N MET A 715 29.36 -11.18 -3.73
CA MET A 715 29.96 -10.67 -4.95
C MET A 715 30.88 -9.48 -4.62
N GLN A 716 32.06 -9.42 -5.23
CA GLN A 716 33.00 -8.29 -5.12
C GLN A 716 33.31 -7.76 -6.52
N ILE A 717 33.22 -6.45 -6.72
CA ILE A 717 33.48 -5.80 -8.01
C ILE A 717 34.55 -4.72 -7.81
N LYS A 718 35.43 -4.59 -8.81
CA LYS A 718 36.46 -3.53 -8.86
C LYS A 718 36.22 -2.65 -10.07
N VAL A 719 36.00 -1.35 -9.83
CA VAL A 719 35.73 -0.34 -10.86
C VAL A 719 36.81 0.74 -10.81
N SER A 720 37.40 1.12 -11.95
CA SER A 720 38.31 2.25 -12.02
C SER A 720 37.55 3.55 -11.74
N ARG A 721 38.03 4.35 -10.79
CA ARG A 721 37.45 5.68 -10.49
C ARG A 721 37.48 6.62 -11.67
N ALA A 722 38.54 6.53 -12.50
CA ALA A 722 38.68 7.33 -13.72
C ALA A 722 37.61 6.99 -14.78
N ASP A 723 37.22 5.70 -14.90
CA ASP A 723 36.23 5.27 -15.88
C ASP A 723 34.82 5.75 -15.56
N VAL A 724 34.54 6.08 -14.29
CA VAL A 724 33.27 6.59 -13.79
C VAL A 724 33.38 8.06 -13.31
N GLY A 725 34.46 8.76 -13.66
CA GLY A 725 34.65 10.19 -13.39
C GLY A 725 34.70 10.57 -11.90
N LEU A 726 35.11 9.65 -11.04
CA LEU A 726 35.26 9.83 -9.59
C LEU A 726 36.73 10.06 -9.19
N ASP A 727 37.47 10.83 -9.98
CA ASP A 727 38.91 11.08 -9.81
C ASP A 727 39.24 12.19 -8.79
N LYS A 728 38.23 12.86 -8.22
CA LYS A 728 38.41 13.88 -7.19
C LYS A 728 38.64 13.25 -5.80
N ALA A 729 39.30 14.01 -4.91
CA ALA A 729 39.52 13.59 -3.52
C ALA A 729 38.20 13.36 -2.78
N ASP A 730 37.32 14.33 -2.82
CA ASP A 730 35.98 14.25 -2.29
C ASP A 730 35.06 13.71 -3.39
N LEU A 731 34.35 12.62 -3.11
CA LEU A 731 33.45 12.00 -4.04
C LEU A 731 32.10 11.64 -3.39
N THR A 732 31.06 11.72 -4.19
CA THR A 732 29.75 11.14 -3.87
C THR A 732 29.33 10.27 -5.02
N VAL A 733 28.89 9.06 -4.71
CA VAL A 733 28.25 8.15 -5.66
C VAL A 733 26.98 7.59 -5.03
N ASN A 734 25.85 7.79 -5.71
CA ASN A 734 24.63 7.12 -5.35
C ASN A 734 24.52 5.85 -6.16
N PHE A 735 24.02 4.78 -5.56
CA PHE A 735 23.99 3.49 -6.23
C PHE A 735 22.73 2.69 -5.91
N LYS A 736 22.43 1.77 -6.79
CA LYS A 736 21.32 0.82 -6.68
C LYS A 736 21.78 -0.53 -7.20
N ILE A 737 21.31 -1.60 -6.58
CA ILE A 737 21.58 -2.97 -6.97
C ILE A 737 20.26 -3.62 -7.36
N THR A 738 20.26 -4.42 -8.43
CA THR A 738 19.08 -5.16 -8.86
C THR A 738 19.46 -6.57 -9.31
N ASP A 739 18.56 -7.52 -9.09
CA ASP A 739 18.67 -8.88 -9.61
C ASP A 739 17.33 -9.33 -10.18
N GLY A 740 17.35 -10.00 -11.34
CA GLY A 740 16.15 -10.54 -11.99
C GLY A 740 15.14 -9.48 -12.51
N VAL A 741 15.48 -8.19 -12.47
CA VAL A 741 14.58 -7.13 -12.92
C VAL A 741 14.54 -7.07 -14.43
N VAL A 742 13.38 -7.34 -15.02
CA VAL A 742 13.13 -7.20 -16.45
C VAL A 742 12.98 -5.72 -16.78
N LEU A 743 14.11 -5.06 -17.07
CA LEU A 743 14.12 -3.62 -17.33
C LEU A 743 14.25 -3.36 -18.84
N GLU A 744 13.19 -2.80 -19.43
CA GLU A 744 13.13 -2.38 -20.83
C GLU A 744 13.14 -0.85 -20.99
N GLY A 745 13.77 -0.14 -20.05
CA GLY A 745 13.88 1.31 -20.02
C GLY A 745 12.77 2.04 -19.26
N ASP A 746 11.82 1.34 -18.65
CA ASP A 746 10.84 1.94 -17.74
C ASP A 746 11.26 1.67 -16.28
N ILE A 747 11.60 2.74 -15.57
CA ILE A 747 11.99 2.66 -14.16
C ILE A 747 10.89 2.04 -13.26
N MET A 748 9.63 2.05 -13.71
CA MET A 748 8.54 1.43 -12.97
C MET A 748 8.69 -0.10 -12.85
N ASN A 749 9.55 -0.71 -13.66
CA ASN A 749 9.85 -2.14 -13.53
C ASN A 749 10.61 -2.48 -12.24
N PHE A 750 11.23 -1.49 -11.57
CA PHE A 750 11.79 -1.65 -10.22
C PHE A 750 10.73 -1.95 -9.13
N TYR A 751 9.44 -1.84 -9.45
CA TYR A 751 8.34 -2.18 -8.56
C TYR A 751 7.78 -3.58 -8.80
N THR A 752 7.94 -4.12 -10.01
CA THR A 752 7.10 -5.22 -10.52
C THR A 752 7.83 -6.54 -10.73
N SER A 753 9.15 -6.60 -10.64
CA SER A 753 9.94 -7.83 -10.86
C SER A 753 11.25 -7.81 -10.10
N GLY A 754 11.84 -8.99 -9.90
CA GLY A 754 13.16 -9.20 -9.32
C GLY A 754 13.29 -8.71 -7.89
N ASP A 755 14.55 -8.51 -7.49
CA ASP A 755 14.92 -7.83 -6.25
C ASP A 755 15.63 -6.50 -6.53
N VAL A 756 15.32 -5.47 -5.74
CA VAL A 756 15.75 -4.08 -5.94
C VAL A 756 16.18 -3.46 -4.61
N ALA A 757 17.43 -3.13 -4.48
CA ALA A 757 18.03 -2.55 -3.29
C ALA A 757 18.68 -1.19 -3.56
N PRO A 758 18.12 -0.08 -3.02
CA PRO A 758 16.85 0.04 -2.34
C PRO A 758 15.65 0.11 -3.34
N ALA A 759 14.42 -0.10 -2.84
CA ALA A 759 13.20 -0.19 -3.66
C ALA A 759 12.91 1.07 -4.50
N GLY A 760 12.18 0.90 -5.61
CA GLY A 760 11.72 2.00 -6.47
C GLY A 760 12.84 2.90 -6.96
N ARG A 761 12.66 4.23 -6.90
CA ARG A 761 13.69 5.21 -7.32
C ARG A 761 14.75 5.51 -6.26
N PHE A 762 14.63 4.98 -5.04
CA PHE A 762 15.63 5.21 -4.01
C PHE A 762 17.01 4.69 -4.42
N LYS A 763 18.05 5.38 -3.94
CA LYS A 763 19.45 5.02 -4.09
C LYS A 763 20.13 5.10 -2.73
N TYR A 764 21.08 4.24 -2.46
CA TYR A 764 22.04 4.45 -1.38
C TYR A 764 22.98 5.57 -1.77
N SER A 765 23.51 6.31 -0.78
CA SER A 765 24.46 7.40 -1.02
C SER A 765 25.77 7.14 -0.28
N TYR A 766 26.85 6.99 -1.01
CA TYR A 766 28.21 6.86 -0.49
C TYR A 766 28.93 8.17 -0.70
N THR A 767 29.31 8.84 0.40
CA THR A 767 30.07 10.09 0.37
C THR A 767 31.37 9.90 1.13
N ALA A 768 32.46 10.24 0.51
CA ALA A 768 33.80 10.09 1.07
C ALA A 768 34.65 11.33 0.83
N THR A 769 35.42 11.73 1.84
CA THR A 769 36.46 12.76 1.76
C THR A 769 37.81 12.09 1.78
N GLY A 770 38.77 12.57 0.99
CA GLY A 770 40.09 11.91 0.95
C GLY A 770 41.11 12.57 0.08
N THR A 771 42.24 11.92 -0.09
CA THR A 771 43.34 12.38 -0.93
C THR A 771 43.06 12.19 -2.42
N ALA A 772 43.30 13.26 -3.23
CA ALA A 772 43.19 13.14 -4.69
C ALA A 772 44.15 12.10 -5.23
N PRO A 773 43.80 11.34 -6.31
CA PRO A 773 44.73 10.51 -7.02
C PRO A 773 45.98 11.29 -7.41
N ALA A 774 47.14 10.68 -7.29
CA ALA A 774 48.36 11.32 -7.79
C ALA A 774 48.19 11.57 -9.31
N PRO A 775 48.52 12.74 -9.80
CA PRO A 775 48.45 13.01 -11.23
C PRO A 775 49.30 11.97 -11.96
N VAL A 776 48.77 11.37 -12.99
CA VAL A 776 49.49 10.47 -13.89
C VAL A 776 50.59 11.33 -14.53
N THR A 777 51.80 11.19 -14.07
CA THR A 777 52.96 11.76 -14.75
C THR A 777 53.26 10.91 -15.97
N ASP A 778 52.91 11.39 -17.13
CA ASP A 778 53.46 10.86 -18.38
C ASP A 778 54.98 10.89 -18.30
N THR A 779 55.59 9.76 -18.04
CA THR A 779 57.02 9.57 -18.16
C THR A 779 57.31 9.16 -19.58
N ASP A 780 57.60 10.10 -20.42
CA ASP A 780 58.51 9.86 -21.52
C ASP A 780 59.23 11.18 -21.91
N THR A 781 60.54 11.03 -21.94
CA THR A 781 61.67 11.72 -22.66
C THR A 781 62.58 12.57 -21.81
N ASP A 782 63.72 11.90 -21.57
CA ASP A 782 65.11 12.27 -21.78
C ASP A 782 65.70 13.62 -21.38
N SER A 783 66.75 13.41 -20.57
CA SER A 783 68.11 13.97 -20.64
C SER A 783 68.41 15.34 -20.01
N ALA A 784 69.29 15.19 -19.01
CA ALA A 784 70.52 15.90 -18.73
C ALA A 784 70.54 17.44 -18.44
N GLY A 785 71.08 17.78 -17.30
CA GLY A 785 71.69 19.07 -17.04
C GLY A 785 71.81 19.42 -15.55
N GLU A 786 72.97 19.11 -14.97
CA GLU A 786 73.46 19.56 -13.67
C GLU A 786 73.34 21.08 -13.44
N SER A 787 72.98 21.50 -12.22
CA SER A 787 73.86 22.34 -11.41
C SER A 787 73.27 22.71 -10.05
N GLN A 788 74.08 22.48 -9.03
CA GLN A 788 73.96 22.86 -7.62
C GLN A 788 73.84 24.39 -7.49
N THR A 789 73.14 24.90 -6.44
CA THR A 789 73.75 25.52 -5.23
C THR A 789 72.70 25.96 -4.23
N ASP A 790 73.01 25.48 -3.05
CA ASP A 790 72.94 26.04 -1.70
C ASP A 790 71.88 27.10 -1.24
N ALA A 791 71.21 26.65 -0.21
CA ALA A 791 71.10 27.12 1.17
C ALA A 791 70.79 28.58 1.48
N GLN A 792 69.76 28.81 2.26
CA GLN A 792 69.84 29.16 3.68
C GLN A 792 68.51 29.52 4.33
N THR A 793 68.29 28.85 5.45
CA THR A 793 67.43 29.17 6.55
C THR A 793 67.55 30.61 7.07
N VAL A 794 66.46 31.24 7.47
CA VAL A 794 66.37 32.00 8.73
C VAL A 794 64.94 32.03 9.26
N THR A 795 64.80 31.62 10.48
CA THR A 795 63.72 31.87 11.44
C THR A 795 63.66 33.33 11.79
N ASP A 796 62.42 33.85 12.09
CA ASP A 796 62.12 34.31 13.42
C ASP A 796 60.69 34.87 13.58
N ALA A 797 60.27 34.69 14.79
CA ALA A 797 58.97 34.96 15.36
C ALA A 797 58.74 36.50 15.63
N VAL A 798 57.55 36.79 16.02
CA VAL A 798 57.07 37.64 17.14
C VAL A 798 55.93 38.63 16.79
N THR A 799 54.79 38.32 17.38
CA THR A 799 53.76 39.17 18.02
C THR A 799 53.32 40.51 17.47
N GLY A 800 51.97 40.69 17.59
CA GLY A 800 51.37 42.02 17.94
C GLY A 800 50.05 42.34 17.32
N ASP A 801 49.06 42.10 18.00
CA ASP A 801 47.82 42.87 18.32
C ASP A 801 47.40 44.09 17.48
N SER A 802 46.08 44.14 17.40
CA SER A 802 45.16 45.27 17.27
C SER A 802 44.38 45.45 15.95
N GLY A 803 43.15 45.15 16.05
CA GLY A 803 41.97 46.03 15.90
C GLY A 803 41.76 46.75 14.56
N GLU A 804 40.73 46.43 13.85
CA GLU A 804 39.64 47.39 13.58
C GLU A 804 38.76 46.93 12.36
N LYS A 805 37.50 47.11 12.59
CA LYS A 805 36.36 47.04 11.68
C LYS A 805 36.60 47.35 10.22
N THR A 806 35.96 46.60 9.32
CA THR A 806 35.24 47.16 8.18
C THR A 806 34.14 46.20 7.66
N GLU A 807 32.94 46.68 7.78
CA GLU A 807 31.83 46.78 6.82
C GLU A 807 31.49 45.59 5.90
N LYS A 808 30.30 45.03 6.24
CA LYS A 808 29.42 44.32 5.29
C LYS A 808 28.98 45.27 4.17
N LYS A 809 29.35 44.99 2.91
CA LYS A 809 28.63 45.52 1.76
C LYS A 809 27.52 44.55 1.34
N ASN A 810 26.29 44.98 1.51
CA ASN A 810 25.08 44.36 1.03
C ASN A 810 25.03 44.30 -0.51
N ASN A 811 24.89 43.13 -1.07
CA ASN A 811 24.45 42.94 -2.45
C ASN A 811 22.93 43.01 -2.56
N THR A 812 22.35 44.21 -2.43
CA THR A 812 20.91 44.44 -2.60
C THR A 812 20.54 45.01 -3.98
N ALA A 813 21.49 45.05 -4.92
CA ALA A 813 21.25 45.64 -6.21
C ALA A 813 20.81 44.66 -7.32
N ALA A 814 20.92 43.36 -7.12
CA ALA A 814 20.52 42.34 -8.13
C ALA A 814 19.04 41.90 -8.04
N LEU A 815 18.38 42.09 -6.91
CA LEU A 815 16.95 41.70 -6.71
C LEU A 815 15.96 42.80 -7.12
N ILE A 816 16.40 44.05 -7.32
CA ILE A 816 15.50 45.16 -7.75
C ILE A 816 15.31 45.20 -9.26
N ALA A 817 16.20 44.60 -10.04
CA ALA A 817 16.09 44.59 -11.52
C ALA A 817 15.10 43.56 -12.07
N ILE A 818 14.78 42.50 -11.30
CA ILE A 818 13.83 41.46 -11.71
C ILE A 818 12.38 41.87 -11.35
N ALA A 819 12.17 42.62 -10.27
CA ALA A 819 10.85 43.11 -9.89
C ALA A 819 10.32 44.24 -10.78
N ALA A 820 11.21 45.03 -11.42
CA ALA A 820 10.82 46.10 -12.35
C ALA A 820 10.42 45.57 -13.75
N GLY A 821 10.90 44.40 -14.15
CA GLY A 821 10.57 43.79 -15.46
C GLY A 821 9.15 43.18 -15.49
N VAL A 822 8.70 42.65 -14.40
CA VAL A 822 7.36 41.98 -14.26
C VAL A 822 6.24 43.03 -14.21
N ILE A 823 6.46 44.21 -13.60
CA ILE A 823 5.47 45.27 -13.51
C ILE A 823 5.22 45.96 -14.87
N ILE A 824 6.21 46.01 -15.76
CA ILE A 824 6.07 46.59 -17.10
C ILE A 824 5.33 45.64 -18.05
N ALA A 825 5.46 44.34 -17.90
CA ALA A 825 4.72 43.35 -18.69
C ALA A 825 3.22 43.29 -18.30
N ALA A 826 2.87 43.41 -17.02
CA ALA A 826 1.48 43.42 -16.55
C ALA A 826 0.74 44.71 -17.00
N ALA A 827 1.39 45.86 -17.09
CA ALA A 827 0.79 47.10 -17.58
C ALA A 827 0.53 47.09 -19.10
N ALA A 828 1.32 46.33 -19.89
CA ALA A 828 1.11 46.19 -21.33
C ALA A 828 -0.07 45.27 -21.67
N VAL A 829 -0.29 44.22 -20.89
CA VAL A 829 -1.43 43.29 -21.07
C VAL A 829 -2.76 43.97 -20.67
N ALA A 830 -2.80 44.77 -19.61
CA ALA A 830 -3.97 45.52 -19.20
C ALA A 830 -4.40 46.58 -20.24
N ALA A 831 -3.45 47.21 -20.94
CA ALA A 831 -3.76 48.17 -22.00
C ALA A 831 -4.33 47.53 -23.27
N VAL A 832 -4.01 46.25 -23.55
CA VAL A 832 -4.56 45.51 -24.72
C VAL A 832 -5.99 45.00 -24.45
N VAL A 833 -6.28 44.61 -23.22
CA VAL A 833 -7.63 44.12 -22.83
C VAL A 833 -8.65 45.28 -22.78
N ILE A 834 -8.22 46.50 -22.39
CA ILE A 834 -9.12 47.68 -22.35
C ILE A 834 -9.41 48.18 -23.77
N LYS A 835 -8.52 47.93 -24.76
CA LYS A 835 -8.74 48.34 -26.16
C LYS A 835 -9.64 47.40 -26.95
N LYS A 836 -9.84 46.14 -26.48
CA LYS A 836 -10.77 45.16 -27.08
C LYS A 836 -12.23 45.21 -26.55
N LYS A 837 -12.51 46.04 -25.55
CA LYS A 837 -13.89 46.25 -25.01
C LYS A 837 -14.54 47.56 -25.50
N LYS A 838 -13.95 48.24 -26.47
CA LYS A 838 -14.51 49.49 -27.07
C LYS A 838 -14.65 49.39 -28.61
N HIS A 839 -14.88 48.18 -29.13
CA HIS A 839 -15.41 48.00 -30.48
C HIS A 839 -16.50 46.92 -30.50
#